data_5005fee288e8da495d6f7e8b07a0d9eb
#
_entry.id   5005fee288e8da495d6f7e8b07a0d9eb
#
_cell.length_a   1.000
_cell.length_b   1.000
_cell.length_c   1.000
_cell.angle_alpha   90.00
_cell.angle_beta   90.00
_cell.angle_gamma   90.00
#
_symmetry.space_group_name_H-M   'P 1'
#
loop_
_entity.id
_entity.type
_entity.pdbx_description
1 polymer ?
#
loop_
_entity_poly.entity_id
_entity_poly.type
_entity_poly.pdbx_seq_one_letter_code
_entity_poly.pdbx_strand_id
1 'polypeptide(L)'
;MRSETPELPPPCKDFNGFSAQIERYPQEKLHLHTDKDSYIAGDTIWLRAHCADAATHRPIAASRYVYVELRDDRGSLVRRIKLLSRDSVYSGYLPTQSLERFGDYSLTAYTLYMRNQGPDYFFKKPLTIWPYQESRRTQRNTSVRKVSDFDVSFFPEGGYLIDGYDCCVAFKALGDDGGSVEVAGVVKNDREEVVDTLRTLHGGMGCLRFTAHTGERYYAECTMAGGKTERFDLPASNNLACVLRVLQTERDFTVMVQSGRPLPKGLRLLVHCRGNLCYFREWNDDLPSLIFKRDKLPGGVLQILLLDKAGNALSERLVFNRGEELATTDVQIGGTLEQRTKVTLAVTATDPDGGPAAGDFSIAVTDRAAVPSATSGSIYSTLLLSSELRGTIETPDWYFEGRDAARVAALDALLLTQGWRRYDVPELMKKEYVEPQYPLEVGQEITGRISKSGLWNRKKKLSRYEMRMIVPSLHYVTKCAVDDTGAFALNGFDFPDSTLYVLRPAAVRGSMPEATVKVARDSFPEVGTLPRVPAQEQKKPYIAQARYYIEQRGQTDMRNILIDTVYVTHHKRLESTRPEHRLAAHTWTAEQIKESGAGTILDFIARMPGVLVRGTTVLYRQKNVTFMLDGHIEQPLADILYSDLGYRTLQQRPNVKVSSLFTPGEQSFEAGPKRSIHYQADYDELPSFIWYPLNIVERVDLIEGGNTVLWGDVGDSRGIISVTTKRGEDLDNAVQTLSARDVGFASPLGYQTPAEFYAPAYATEKARRSMAPDYRTTLYWNPSVEFDETGRATVEFYTSDAPADYDITIEGITQTGKIVCRRSTVTAD
;
A
#
# COMPACT_ATOMS: atom_id res chain seq x y z
N MET A 1 43.42 -29.89 4.98
CA MET A 1 42.34 -29.99 3.99
C MET A 1 42.46 -28.75 3.08
N ARG A 2 42.58 -28.93 1.78
CA ARG A 2 42.59 -27.79 0.84
C ARG A 2 41.15 -27.38 0.57
N SER A 3 40.73 -26.19 1.04
CA SER A 3 39.48 -25.56 0.67
C SER A 3 39.78 -24.61 -0.50
N GLU A 4 38.91 -24.57 -1.49
CA GLU A 4 39.01 -23.62 -2.59
C GLU A 4 38.16 -22.40 -2.27
N THR A 5 38.73 -21.20 -2.49
CA THR A 5 37.97 -19.96 -2.49
C THR A 5 37.60 -19.68 -3.94
N PRO A 6 36.33 -19.80 -4.34
CA PRO A 6 35.95 -19.55 -5.71
C PRO A 6 36.14 -18.04 -6.01
N GLU A 7 36.86 -17.71 -7.10
CA GLU A 7 36.65 -16.43 -7.75
C GLU A 7 35.21 -16.39 -8.24
N LEU A 8 34.49 -15.31 -7.95
CA LEU A 8 33.13 -15.12 -8.51
C LEU A 8 33.26 -15.16 -10.04
N PRO A 9 32.67 -16.13 -10.72
CA PRO A 9 32.86 -16.27 -12.15
C PRO A 9 32.26 -15.05 -12.88
N PRO A 10 32.78 -14.71 -14.06
CA PRO A 10 32.03 -13.91 -15.00
C PRO A 10 30.66 -14.60 -15.22
N PRO A 11 29.58 -13.84 -15.50
CA PRO A 11 28.22 -14.39 -15.61
C PRO A 11 28.26 -15.67 -16.43
N CYS A 12 27.84 -16.75 -15.81
CA CYS A 12 27.93 -18.09 -16.39
C CYS A 12 27.09 -18.11 -17.67
N LYS A 13 27.72 -18.26 -18.83
CA LYS A 13 27.03 -18.29 -20.14
C LYS A 13 26.06 -19.48 -20.25
N ASP A 14 26.16 -20.45 -19.34
CA ASP A 14 25.42 -21.70 -19.38
C ASP A 14 24.06 -21.64 -18.67
N PHE A 15 23.81 -20.60 -17.85
CA PHE A 15 22.51 -20.41 -17.20
C PHE A 15 22.11 -18.93 -17.17
N ASN A 16 21.15 -18.58 -18.02
CA ASN A 16 20.57 -17.24 -18.12
C ASN A 16 19.09 -17.19 -17.62
N GLY A 17 18.65 -18.23 -16.91
CA GLY A 17 17.26 -18.38 -16.50
C GLY A 17 16.71 -17.20 -15.70
N PHE A 18 17.51 -16.66 -14.75
CA PHE A 18 17.08 -15.49 -13.98
C PHE A 18 16.91 -14.23 -14.84
N SER A 19 17.90 -13.90 -15.67
CA SER A 19 17.82 -12.72 -16.56
C SER A 19 16.61 -12.81 -17.49
N ALA A 20 16.41 -13.99 -18.10
CA ALA A 20 15.27 -14.23 -18.99
C ALA A 20 13.91 -14.13 -18.25
N GLN A 21 13.84 -14.57 -16.99
CA GLN A 21 12.64 -14.43 -16.15
C GLN A 21 12.40 -12.98 -15.77
N ILE A 22 13.43 -12.25 -15.33
CA ILE A 22 13.34 -10.84 -14.93
C ILE A 22 12.93 -9.95 -16.11
N GLU A 23 13.44 -10.22 -17.32
CA GLU A 23 13.05 -9.49 -18.54
C GLU A 23 11.56 -9.69 -18.88
N ARG A 24 11.02 -10.90 -18.68
CA ARG A 24 9.61 -11.20 -18.94
C ARG A 24 8.69 -10.69 -17.85
N TYR A 25 9.13 -10.81 -16.63
CA TYR A 25 8.35 -10.46 -15.45
C TYR A 25 9.23 -9.71 -14.43
N PRO A 26 9.52 -8.42 -14.66
CA PRO A 26 10.17 -7.58 -13.66
C PRO A 26 9.25 -7.42 -12.44
N GLN A 27 9.75 -7.76 -11.26
CA GLN A 27 8.97 -7.78 -10.04
C GLN A 27 9.16 -6.50 -9.23
N GLU A 28 8.12 -6.07 -8.52
CA GLU A 28 8.12 -4.90 -7.65
C GLU A 28 8.22 -5.30 -6.17
N LYS A 29 8.84 -4.45 -5.37
CA LYS A 29 8.83 -4.49 -3.90
C LYS A 29 8.29 -3.18 -3.36
N LEU A 30 7.59 -3.24 -2.24
CA LEU A 30 7.06 -2.07 -1.56
C LEU A 30 7.52 -2.02 -0.11
N HIS A 31 7.74 -0.79 0.38
CA HIS A 31 7.86 -0.46 1.78
C HIS A 31 7.02 0.78 2.09
N LEU A 32 6.26 0.78 3.21
CA LEU A 32 5.57 1.96 3.71
C LEU A 32 6.31 2.56 4.89
N HIS A 33 6.80 3.77 4.74
CA HIS A 33 7.20 4.62 5.84
C HIS A 33 5.96 5.39 6.34
N THR A 34 5.66 5.30 7.61
CA THR A 34 4.62 6.08 8.30
C THR A 34 5.27 7.02 9.30
N ASP A 35 4.63 8.15 9.59
CA ASP A 35 5.16 9.11 10.57
C ASP A 35 5.39 8.50 11.96
N LYS A 36 4.62 7.47 12.33
CA LYS A 36 4.75 6.68 13.57
C LYS A 36 4.02 5.34 13.42
N ASP A 37 4.10 4.44 14.41
CA ASP A 37 3.43 3.14 14.41
C ASP A 37 2.28 3.05 15.42
N SER A 38 2.10 4.07 16.25
CA SER A 38 1.08 4.13 17.28
C SER A 38 0.33 5.46 17.19
N TYR A 39 -0.99 5.39 17.19
CA TYR A 39 -1.90 6.52 16.99
C TYR A 39 -2.97 6.57 18.07
N ILE A 40 -3.57 7.74 18.24
CA ILE A 40 -4.80 7.90 19.02
C ILE A 40 -5.92 8.21 18.04
N ALA A 41 -7.13 7.73 18.35
CA ALA A 41 -8.32 8.08 17.58
C ALA A 41 -8.44 9.59 17.37
N GLY A 42 -8.59 9.99 16.12
CA GLY A 42 -8.54 11.38 15.69
C GLY A 42 -7.21 11.82 15.08
N ASP A 43 -6.13 11.03 15.23
CA ASP A 43 -4.89 11.28 14.50
C ASP A 43 -5.04 10.95 13.02
N THR A 44 -4.12 11.47 12.22
CA THR A 44 -3.96 11.07 10.81
C THR A 44 -2.68 10.26 10.67
N ILE A 45 -2.77 9.11 10.02
CA ILE A 45 -1.62 8.29 9.63
C ILE A 45 -1.04 8.91 8.35
N TRP A 46 0.13 9.51 8.43
CA TRP A 46 0.86 10.01 7.27
C TRP A 46 1.76 8.91 6.73
N LEU A 47 1.84 8.78 5.42
CA LEU A 47 2.58 7.68 4.83
C LEU A 47 3.19 8.01 3.46
N ARG A 48 4.30 7.32 3.18
CA ARG A 48 4.92 7.24 1.87
C ARG A 48 5.20 5.78 1.51
N ALA A 49 4.87 5.38 0.30
CA ALA A 49 5.29 4.11 -0.25
C ALA A 49 6.56 4.27 -1.09
N HIS A 50 7.59 3.50 -0.75
CA HIS A 50 8.79 3.33 -1.54
C HIS A 50 8.62 2.08 -2.41
N CYS A 51 8.60 2.26 -3.73
CA CYS A 51 8.50 1.17 -4.69
C CYS A 51 9.85 0.96 -5.37
N ALA A 52 10.31 -0.28 -5.40
CA ALA A 52 11.61 -0.66 -5.94
C ALA A 52 11.51 -1.88 -6.86
N ASP A 53 12.41 -1.94 -7.83
CA ASP A 53 12.69 -3.16 -8.57
C ASP A 53 13.25 -4.24 -7.64
N ALA A 54 12.68 -5.43 -7.70
CA ALA A 54 12.98 -6.48 -6.72
C ALA A 54 14.41 -7.03 -6.82
N ALA A 55 15.03 -6.98 -7.99
CA ALA A 55 16.37 -7.51 -8.22
C ALA A 55 17.47 -6.49 -7.87
N THR A 56 17.26 -5.22 -8.23
CA THR A 56 18.27 -4.15 -8.14
C THR A 56 18.04 -3.19 -6.98
N HIS A 57 16.85 -3.18 -6.39
CA HIS A 57 16.35 -2.19 -5.42
C HIS A 57 16.33 -0.74 -5.93
N ARG A 58 16.53 -0.50 -7.22
CA ARG A 58 16.39 0.86 -7.77
C ARG A 58 14.95 1.32 -7.66
N PRO A 59 14.72 2.60 -7.33
CA PRO A 59 13.37 3.17 -7.29
C PRO A 59 12.71 3.02 -8.66
N ILE A 60 11.46 2.59 -8.66
CA ILE A 60 10.64 2.47 -9.88
C ILE A 60 9.25 3.06 -9.66
N ALA A 61 8.66 3.54 -10.74
CA ALA A 61 7.27 3.98 -10.81
C ALA A 61 6.58 3.36 -12.05
N ALA A 62 6.86 2.08 -12.28
CA ALA A 62 6.26 1.33 -13.40
C ALA A 62 4.75 1.17 -13.21
N SER A 63 4.31 0.80 -12.01
CA SER A 63 2.90 0.88 -11.62
C SER A 63 2.51 2.32 -11.33
N ARG A 64 1.45 2.80 -11.98
CA ARG A 64 0.95 4.18 -11.79
C ARG A 64 0.44 4.43 -10.37
N TYR A 65 -0.07 3.38 -9.69
CA TYR A 65 -0.70 3.48 -8.39
C TYR A 65 -0.19 2.44 -7.41
N VAL A 66 -0.18 2.85 -6.13
CA VAL A 66 -0.04 1.96 -4.98
C VAL A 66 -1.36 1.98 -4.20
N TYR A 67 -1.87 0.81 -3.85
CA TYR A 67 -3.04 0.64 -2.99
C TYR A 67 -2.58 0.43 -1.56
N VAL A 68 -3.22 1.15 -0.63
CA VAL A 68 -2.98 0.98 0.80
C VAL A 68 -4.31 0.70 1.48
N GLU A 69 -4.35 -0.39 2.24
CA GLU A 69 -5.50 -0.83 3.00
C GLU A 69 -5.23 -0.79 4.49
N LEU A 70 -6.14 -0.15 5.24
CA LEU A 70 -6.22 -0.25 6.69
C LEU A 70 -7.20 -1.37 7.04
N ARG A 71 -6.76 -2.36 7.82
CA ARG A 71 -7.56 -3.50 8.25
C ARG A 71 -7.56 -3.61 9.76
N ASP A 72 -8.68 -4.06 10.33
CA ASP A 72 -8.83 -4.28 11.76
C ASP A 72 -8.19 -5.62 12.22
N ASP A 73 -8.25 -5.88 13.52
CA ASP A 73 -7.75 -7.10 14.17
C ASP A 73 -8.38 -8.40 13.66
N ARG A 74 -9.49 -8.31 12.93
CA ARG A 74 -10.18 -9.46 12.28
C ARG A 74 -9.84 -9.59 10.80
N GLY A 75 -8.99 -8.69 10.27
CA GLY A 75 -8.66 -8.63 8.86
C GLY A 75 -9.72 -7.98 7.99
N SER A 76 -10.79 -7.39 8.60
CA SER A 76 -11.82 -6.69 7.84
C SER A 76 -11.26 -5.39 7.28
N LEU A 77 -11.59 -5.09 6.02
CA LEU A 77 -11.21 -3.83 5.41
C LEU A 77 -11.95 -2.68 6.08
N VAL A 78 -11.19 -1.72 6.61
CA VAL A 78 -11.72 -0.49 7.22
C VAL A 78 -11.67 0.66 6.22
N ARG A 79 -10.56 0.80 5.52
CA ARG A 79 -10.38 1.82 4.48
C ARG A 79 -9.36 1.38 3.45
N ARG A 80 -9.59 1.75 2.20
CA ARG A 80 -8.64 1.61 1.10
C ARG A 80 -8.41 2.96 0.45
N ILE A 81 -7.17 3.27 0.18
CA ILE A 81 -6.77 4.44 -0.59
C ILE A 81 -5.90 4.03 -1.78
N LYS A 82 -5.91 4.84 -2.81
CA LYS A 82 -5.12 4.68 -4.03
C LYS A 82 -4.16 5.86 -4.14
N LEU A 83 -2.87 5.61 -4.07
CA LEU A 83 -1.82 6.61 -4.16
C LEU A 83 -1.35 6.74 -5.61
N LEU A 84 -1.37 7.94 -6.13
CA LEU A 84 -0.88 8.24 -7.48
C LEU A 84 0.62 8.55 -7.42
N SER A 85 1.40 7.96 -8.33
CA SER A 85 2.80 8.34 -8.53
C SER A 85 2.91 9.77 -9.06
N ARG A 86 3.58 10.63 -8.29
CA ARG A 86 3.98 11.99 -8.71
C ARG A 86 5.49 12.10 -8.56
N ASP A 87 6.19 12.32 -9.65
CA ASP A 87 7.66 12.36 -9.69
C ASP A 87 8.32 11.16 -8.98
N SER A 88 7.74 9.96 -9.19
CA SER A 88 8.11 8.69 -8.55
C SER A 88 7.85 8.60 -7.04
N VAL A 89 7.11 9.54 -6.46
CA VAL A 89 6.70 9.55 -5.06
C VAL A 89 5.24 9.13 -4.93
N TYR A 90 4.97 8.17 -4.05
CA TYR A 90 3.62 7.77 -3.66
C TYR A 90 3.40 8.18 -2.21
N SER A 91 2.68 9.24 -1.99
CA SER A 91 2.38 9.75 -0.64
C SER A 91 0.88 9.88 -0.40
N GLY A 92 0.48 9.76 0.86
CA GLY A 92 -0.92 9.90 1.24
C GLY A 92 -1.12 9.92 2.75
N TYR A 93 -2.39 9.80 3.14
CA TYR A 93 -2.78 9.86 4.54
C TYR A 93 -4.06 9.07 4.81
N LEU A 94 -4.22 8.60 6.03
CA LEU A 94 -5.41 7.89 6.51
C LEU A 94 -5.89 8.53 7.80
N PRO A 95 -7.02 9.27 7.79
CA PRO A 95 -7.62 9.82 9.01
C PRO A 95 -8.27 8.71 9.83
N THR A 96 -8.07 8.74 11.16
CA THR A 96 -8.61 7.74 12.09
C THR A 96 -9.86 8.17 12.84
N GLN A 97 -10.42 9.35 12.52
CA GLN A 97 -11.54 9.96 13.25
C GLN A 97 -12.84 9.16 13.20
N SER A 98 -13.09 8.49 12.09
CA SER A 98 -14.33 7.72 11.85
C SER A 98 -14.23 6.27 12.32
N LEU A 99 -13.18 5.88 13.04
CA LEU A 99 -13.00 4.51 13.49
C LEU A 99 -13.90 4.20 14.68
N GLU A 100 -14.70 3.18 14.58
CA GLU A 100 -15.60 2.70 15.65
C GLU A 100 -14.91 1.79 16.66
N ARG A 101 -13.77 1.19 16.27
CA ARG A 101 -13.02 0.22 17.06
C ARG A 101 -11.60 0.71 17.27
N PHE A 102 -10.98 0.28 18.35
CA PHE A 102 -9.62 0.64 18.74
C PHE A 102 -8.84 -0.62 19.10
N GLY A 103 -7.54 -0.58 18.97
CA GLY A 103 -6.64 -1.70 19.22
C GLY A 103 -5.68 -1.93 18.03
N ASP A 104 -5.44 -3.20 17.74
CA ASP A 104 -4.49 -3.59 16.70
C ASP A 104 -5.12 -3.48 15.31
N TYR A 105 -4.35 -2.88 14.42
CA TYR A 105 -4.65 -2.70 13.00
C TYR A 105 -3.47 -3.15 12.15
N SER A 106 -3.68 -3.29 10.87
CA SER A 106 -2.62 -3.51 9.91
C SER A 106 -2.78 -2.62 8.69
N LEU A 107 -1.66 -2.12 8.17
CA LEU A 107 -1.57 -1.55 6.82
C LEU A 107 -1.05 -2.62 5.87
N THR A 108 -1.73 -2.77 4.75
CA THR A 108 -1.24 -3.59 3.63
C THR A 108 -1.07 -2.71 2.42
N ALA A 109 0.09 -2.79 1.75
CA ALA A 109 0.35 -2.05 0.53
C ALA A 109 0.75 -2.97 -0.62
N TYR A 110 0.21 -2.69 -1.81
CA TYR A 110 0.47 -3.44 -3.03
C TYR A 110 0.20 -2.60 -4.28
N THR A 111 0.77 -3.02 -5.40
CA THR A 111 0.33 -2.62 -6.74
C THR A 111 -0.57 -3.73 -7.32
N LEU A 112 -1.43 -3.41 -8.29
CA LEU A 112 -2.21 -4.47 -8.95
C LEU A 112 -1.31 -5.47 -9.69
N TYR A 113 -0.14 -5.04 -10.13
CA TYR A 113 0.87 -5.89 -10.75
C TYR A 113 1.45 -6.93 -9.77
N MET A 114 1.60 -6.59 -8.49
CA MET A 114 2.04 -7.53 -7.44
C MET A 114 1.06 -8.68 -7.19
N ARG A 115 -0.18 -8.62 -7.69
CA ARG A 115 -1.12 -9.74 -7.67
C ARG A 115 -0.56 -11.00 -8.36
N ASN A 116 0.33 -10.82 -9.34
CA ASN A 116 1.00 -11.93 -10.01
C ASN A 116 1.87 -12.78 -9.06
N GLN A 117 2.35 -12.20 -7.96
CA GLN A 117 3.15 -12.89 -6.94
C GLN A 117 2.27 -13.46 -5.81
N GLY A 118 1.06 -12.91 -5.64
CA GLY A 118 0.15 -13.27 -4.57
C GLY A 118 0.28 -12.42 -3.31
N PRO A 119 -0.71 -12.51 -2.39
CA PRO A 119 -0.83 -11.61 -1.23
C PRO A 119 0.27 -11.82 -0.16
N ASP A 120 1.01 -12.92 -0.22
CA ASP A 120 2.14 -13.15 0.70
C ASP A 120 3.29 -12.15 0.47
N TYR A 121 3.42 -11.63 -0.76
CA TYR A 121 4.46 -10.65 -1.14
C TYR A 121 4.05 -9.20 -0.91
N PHE A 122 2.80 -8.94 -0.53
CA PHE A 122 2.38 -7.58 -0.22
C PHE A 122 3.07 -7.09 1.04
N PHE A 123 3.42 -5.81 1.05
CA PHE A 123 3.92 -5.20 2.26
C PHE A 123 2.84 -5.18 3.34
N LYS A 124 3.21 -5.53 4.56
CA LYS A 124 2.31 -5.55 5.71
C LYS A 124 2.99 -4.90 6.91
N LYS A 125 2.29 -3.98 7.56
CA LYS A 125 2.77 -3.24 8.72
C LYS A 125 1.72 -3.26 9.83
N PRO A 126 2.02 -3.82 11.01
CA PRO A 126 1.16 -3.69 12.17
C PRO A 126 1.21 -2.28 12.72
N LEU A 127 0.11 -1.79 13.26
CA LEU A 127 0.01 -0.53 13.98
C LEU A 127 -1.06 -0.62 15.05
N THR A 128 -1.00 0.27 16.05
CA THR A 128 -1.98 0.32 17.13
C THR A 128 -2.68 1.67 17.16
N ILE A 129 -4.01 1.66 17.26
CA ILE A 129 -4.84 2.86 17.41
C ILE A 129 -5.53 2.82 18.75
N TRP A 130 -5.19 3.77 19.63
CA TRP A 130 -5.69 3.87 20.98
C TRP A 130 -6.94 4.74 21.06
N PRO A 131 -7.91 4.43 21.95
CA PRO A 131 -9.01 5.34 22.24
C PRO A 131 -8.50 6.56 23.03
N TYR A 132 -9.10 7.71 22.82
CA TYR A 132 -8.84 8.90 23.64
C TYR A 132 -9.58 8.89 24.99
N GLN A 133 -10.62 8.08 25.13
CA GLN A 133 -11.36 7.88 26.38
C GLN A 133 -11.38 6.40 26.74
N GLU A 134 -11.04 6.08 28.00
CA GLU A 134 -11.28 4.76 28.56
C GLU A 134 -12.79 4.54 28.76
N SER A 135 -13.42 3.79 27.89
CA SER A 135 -14.79 3.33 28.11
C SER A 135 -14.77 1.87 28.61
N ARG A 136 -15.78 1.51 29.43
CA ARG A 136 -15.95 0.10 29.85
C ARG A 136 -16.06 -0.88 28.66
N ARG A 137 -16.36 -0.39 27.47
CA ARG A 137 -16.43 -1.16 26.22
C ARG A 137 -15.05 -1.38 25.60
N THR A 138 -14.12 -0.45 25.81
CA THR A 138 -12.75 -0.50 25.27
C THR A 138 -11.87 -1.52 26.01
N GLN A 139 -12.09 -1.69 27.33
CA GLN A 139 -11.36 -2.70 28.12
C GLN A 139 -11.58 -4.16 27.66
N ARG A 140 -12.66 -4.43 26.93
CA ARG A 140 -12.96 -5.80 26.43
C ARG A 140 -12.12 -6.25 25.23
N ASN A 141 -11.57 -5.32 24.44
CA ASN A 141 -10.79 -5.66 23.24
C ASN A 141 -9.28 -5.74 23.47
N THR A 142 -8.79 -5.27 24.63
CA THR A 142 -7.37 -5.39 25.02
C THR A 142 -7.09 -6.61 25.92
N SER A 143 -8.08 -7.50 26.13
CA SER A 143 -7.81 -8.76 26.82
C SER A 143 -6.79 -9.55 26.00
N VAL A 144 -5.56 -9.61 26.48
CA VAL A 144 -4.53 -10.53 25.99
C VAL A 144 -5.18 -11.92 25.98
N ARG A 145 -5.49 -12.45 24.81
CA ARG A 145 -5.97 -13.83 24.70
C ARG A 145 -4.84 -14.70 25.24
N LYS A 146 -5.08 -15.36 26.36
CA LYS A 146 -4.10 -16.26 26.93
C LYS A 146 -3.94 -17.42 25.95
N VAL A 147 -2.76 -17.56 25.37
CA VAL A 147 -2.40 -18.74 24.57
C VAL A 147 -2.61 -19.97 25.44
N SER A 148 -3.46 -20.89 25.02
CA SER A 148 -3.84 -22.07 25.78
C SER A 148 -3.22 -23.36 25.22
N ASP A 149 -2.78 -23.30 23.97
CA ASP A 149 -2.19 -24.43 23.24
C ASP A 149 -1.08 -23.95 22.31
N PHE A 150 -0.15 -24.87 21.95
CA PHE A 150 0.95 -24.56 21.06
C PHE A 150 1.37 -25.79 20.24
N ASP A 151 2.01 -25.53 19.09
CA ASP A 151 2.62 -26.52 18.21
C ASP A 151 4.09 -26.19 17.99
N VAL A 152 4.92 -27.23 17.78
CA VAL A 152 6.35 -27.09 17.50
C VAL A 152 6.71 -27.90 16.25
N SER A 153 7.19 -27.22 15.23
CA SER A 153 7.66 -27.83 13.99
C SER A 153 9.19 -27.78 13.90
N PHE A 154 9.81 -28.84 13.34
CA PHE A 154 11.25 -29.01 13.23
C PHE A 154 11.72 -28.98 11.77
N PHE A 155 12.84 -28.30 11.53
CA PHE A 155 13.41 -28.04 10.21
C PHE A 155 14.91 -28.41 10.20
N PRO A 156 15.27 -29.63 9.79
CA PRO A 156 16.67 -30.01 9.63
C PRO A 156 17.37 -29.16 8.55
N GLU A 157 18.57 -28.70 8.82
CA GLU A 157 19.39 -27.97 7.84
C GLU A 157 19.58 -28.81 6.58
N GLY A 158 19.24 -28.20 5.41
CA GLY A 158 19.27 -28.84 4.10
C GLY A 158 18.15 -29.87 3.87
N GLY A 159 17.19 -30.00 4.80
CA GLY A 159 15.94 -30.73 4.65
C GLY A 159 15.89 -32.10 5.32
N TYR A 160 17.02 -32.74 5.67
CA TYR A 160 17.07 -34.10 6.21
C TYR A 160 18.10 -34.26 7.31
N LEU A 161 17.84 -35.14 8.26
CA LEU A 161 18.85 -35.70 9.18
C LEU A 161 19.65 -36.79 8.44
N ILE A 162 20.97 -36.82 8.64
CA ILE A 162 21.85 -37.86 8.08
C ILE A 162 22.56 -38.56 9.26
N ASP A 163 22.48 -39.87 9.32
CA ASP A 163 23.09 -40.68 10.36
C ASP A 163 24.61 -40.52 10.37
N GLY A 164 25.18 -40.46 11.58
CA GLY A 164 26.60 -40.29 11.78
C GLY A 164 27.15 -38.88 11.62
N TYR A 165 26.30 -37.93 11.26
CA TYR A 165 26.68 -36.53 11.16
C TYR A 165 26.10 -35.71 12.31
N ASP A 166 26.80 -34.62 12.67
CA ASP A 166 26.28 -33.55 13.53
C ASP A 166 25.22 -32.76 12.78
N CYS A 167 23.95 -32.98 13.10
CA CYS A 167 22.81 -32.36 12.46
C CYS A 167 22.41 -31.07 13.18
N CYS A 168 22.20 -29.99 12.43
CA CYS A 168 21.54 -28.76 12.91
C CYS A 168 20.06 -28.84 12.59
N VAL A 169 19.19 -28.64 13.58
CA VAL A 169 17.73 -28.64 13.39
C VAL A 169 17.18 -27.37 13.99
N ALA A 170 16.59 -26.53 13.18
CA ALA A 170 15.83 -25.39 13.67
C ALA A 170 14.41 -25.81 14.05
N PHE A 171 13.79 -25.08 14.94
CA PHE A 171 12.37 -25.26 15.29
C PHE A 171 11.62 -23.93 15.34
N LYS A 172 10.30 -24.00 15.15
CA LYS A 172 9.35 -22.90 15.29
C LYS A 172 8.20 -23.34 16.19
N ALA A 173 7.94 -22.57 17.24
CA ALA A 173 6.82 -22.74 18.16
C ALA A 173 5.76 -21.66 17.91
N LEU A 174 4.51 -22.07 17.68
CA LEU A 174 3.35 -21.20 17.44
C LEU A 174 2.23 -21.54 18.43
N GLY A 175 1.57 -20.51 18.92
CA GLY A 175 0.37 -20.65 19.74
C GLY A 175 -0.91 -20.85 18.92
N ASP A 176 -2.00 -21.16 19.59
CA ASP A 176 -3.35 -21.32 19.03
C ASP A 176 -3.94 -20.02 18.45
N ASP A 177 -3.27 -18.88 18.65
CA ASP A 177 -3.58 -17.57 18.04
C ASP A 177 -2.71 -17.27 16.80
N GLY A 178 -1.80 -18.19 16.42
CA GLY A 178 -0.87 -18.05 15.29
C GLY A 178 0.36 -17.17 15.59
N GLY A 179 0.47 -16.61 16.79
CA GLY A 179 1.65 -15.86 17.25
C GLY A 179 2.77 -16.79 17.73
N SER A 180 3.98 -16.25 17.79
CA SER A 180 5.13 -16.99 18.31
C SER A 180 5.02 -17.23 19.82
N VAL A 181 5.46 -18.41 20.29
CA VAL A 181 5.47 -18.79 21.70
C VAL A 181 6.88 -19.16 22.12
N GLU A 182 7.28 -18.71 23.32
CA GLU A 182 8.54 -19.13 23.93
C GLU A 182 8.38 -20.53 24.53
N VAL A 183 9.29 -21.43 24.16
CA VAL A 183 9.34 -22.79 24.65
C VAL A 183 10.76 -23.15 25.07
N ALA A 184 10.83 -24.02 26.07
CA ALA A 184 12.07 -24.69 26.47
C ALA A 184 11.80 -26.19 26.66
N GLY A 185 12.82 -27.02 26.44
CA GLY A 185 12.62 -28.47 26.58
C GLY A 185 13.88 -29.29 26.37
N VAL A 186 13.67 -30.58 26.23
CA VAL A 186 14.72 -31.56 25.99
C VAL A 186 14.38 -32.40 24.77
N VAL A 187 15.40 -32.79 24.03
CA VAL A 187 15.28 -33.76 22.93
C VAL A 187 15.81 -35.11 23.40
N LYS A 188 15.02 -36.15 23.17
CA LYS A 188 15.31 -37.50 23.56
C LYS A 188 15.28 -38.48 22.38
N ASN A 189 16.00 -39.58 22.49
CA ASN A 189 15.88 -40.71 21.58
C ASN A 189 14.79 -41.68 22.05
N ASP A 190 14.60 -42.81 21.34
CA ASP A 190 13.66 -43.86 21.67
C ASP A 190 14.05 -44.68 22.93
N ARG A 191 15.26 -44.44 23.47
CA ARG A 191 15.74 -45.01 24.74
C ARG A 191 15.56 -44.02 25.91
N GLU A 192 14.83 -42.93 25.74
CA GLU A 192 14.63 -41.90 26.76
C GLU A 192 15.93 -41.12 27.13
N GLU A 193 17.03 -41.29 26.37
CA GLU A 193 18.28 -40.60 26.62
C GLU A 193 18.19 -39.18 26.07
N VAL A 194 18.58 -38.18 26.85
CA VAL A 194 18.64 -36.79 26.43
C VAL A 194 19.81 -36.60 25.46
N VAL A 195 19.54 -36.20 24.22
CA VAL A 195 20.56 -35.96 23.19
C VAL A 195 20.90 -34.48 23.04
N ASP A 196 19.95 -33.58 23.34
CA ASP A 196 20.15 -32.12 23.38
C ASP A 196 19.04 -31.43 24.17
N THR A 197 19.20 -30.12 24.38
CA THR A 197 18.18 -29.23 24.96
C THR A 197 17.76 -28.18 23.95
N LEU A 198 16.49 -27.77 24.00
CA LEU A 198 15.99 -26.72 23.14
C LEU A 198 15.51 -25.50 23.96
N ARG A 199 15.71 -24.34 23.42
CA ARG A 199 15.20 -23.08 23.94
C ARG A 199 15.01 -22.08 22.81
N THR A 200 13.89 -21.34 22.82
CA THR A 200 13.66 -20.24 21.89
C THR A 200 14.73 -19.15 22.05
N LEU A 201 15.22 -18.67 20.93
CA LEU A 201 16.15 -17.55 20.85
C LEU A 201 15.40 -16.25 20.60
N HIS A 202 14.49 -16.24 19.62
CA HIS A 202 13.65 -15.09 19.26
C HIS A 202 12.46 -15.55 18.41
N GLY A 203 11.28 -14.91 18.60
CA GLY A 203 10.10 -15.17 17.79
C GLY A 203 9.69 -16.64 17.73
N GLY A 204 9.73 -17.38 18.86
CA GLY A 204 9.36 -18.78 18.93
C GLY A 204 10.35 -19.73 18.22
N MET A 205 11.51 -19.25 17.78
CA MET A 205 12.50 -20.06 17.03
C MET A 205 13.78 -20.30 17.81
N GLY A 206 14.42 -21.39 17.50
CA GLY A 206 15.74 -21.76 18.02
C GLY A 206 16.34 -22.88 17.19
N CYS A 207 17.54 -23.31 17.58
CA CYS A 207 18.26 -24.41 16.96
C CYS A 207 18.76 -25.38 18.01
N LEU A 208 18.81 -26.64 17.67
CA LEU A 208 19.40 -27.73 18.40
C LEU A 208 20.41 -28.46 17.53
N ARG A 209 21.37 -29.19 18.18
CA ARG A 209 22.42 -29.92 17.48
C ARG A 209 22.68 -31.26 18.16
N PHE A 210 22.61 -32.32 17.39
CA PHE A 210 22.94 -33.64 17.84
C PHE A 210 23.41 -34.52 16.70
N THR A 211 24.13 -35.62 17.02
CA THR A 211 24.49 -36.65 16.03
C THR A 211 23.34 -37.63 15.90
N ALA A 212 22.76 -37.74 14.71
CA ALA A 212 21.73 -38.73 14.43
C ALA A 212 22.36 -40.14 14.31
N HIS A 213 21.68 -41.16 14.82
CA HIS A 213 22.13 -42.56 14.76
C HIS A 213 21.15 -43.45 13.99
N THR A 214 21.70 -44.41 13.27
CA THR A 214 20.93 -45.32 12.43
C THR A 214 19.85 -46.08 13.22
N GLY A 215 18.61 -45.91 12.75
CA GLY A 215 17.44 -46.60 13.33
C GLY A 215 16.85 -45.98 14.58
N GLU A 216 17.43 -44.88 15.09
CA GLU A 216 16.87 -44.14 16.24
C GLU A 216 15.80 -43.14 15.78
N ARG A 217 14.81 -42.95 16.65
CA ARG A 217 13.79 -41.89 16.50
C ARG A 217 14.00 -40.87 17.59
N TYR A 218 13.74 -39.62 17.27
CA TYR A 218 13.92 -38.48 18.15
C TYR A 218 12.62 -37.73 18.37
N TYR A 219 12.40 -37.26 19.60
CA TYR A 219 11.27 -36.41 19.94
C TYR A 219 11.68 -35.32 20.93
N ALA A 220 10.98 -34.22 20.96
CA ALA A 220 11.16 -33.13 21.90
C ALA A 220 10.01 -33.09 22.92
N GLU A 221 10.32 -32.94 24.18
CA GLU A 221 9.38 -32.57 25.24
C GLU A 221 9.52 -31.07 25.47
N CYS A 222 8.53 -30.29 25.00
CA CYS A 222 8.55 -28.83 25.01
C CYS A 222 7.59 -28.31 26.07
N THR A 223 8.03 -27.34 26.85
CA THR A 223 7.22 -26.61 27.84
C THR A 223 7.12 -25.15 27.46
N MET A 224 5.90 -24.63 27.33
CA MET A 224 5.67 -23.21 27.10
C MET A 224 5.67 -22.40 28.40
N ALA A 225 5.86 -21.08 28.29
CA ALA A 225 5.69 -20.15 29.39
C ALA A 225 4.24 -20.21 29.92
N GLY A 226 4.00 -20.88 31.00
CA GLY A 226 2.66 -21.18 31.54
C GLY A 226 2.51 -22.61 32.02
N GLY A 227 3.56 -23.45 31.79
CA GLY A 227 3.74 -24.75 32.36
C GLY A 227 3.09 -25.93 31.61
N LYS A 228 2.44 -25.68 30.45
CA LYS A 228 1.97 -26.78 29.59
C LYS A 228 3.14 -27.43 28.90
N THR A 229 3.24 -28.78 29.02
CA THR A 229 4.29 -29.57 28.35
C THR A 229 3.65 -30.54 27.36
N GLU A 230 4.22 -30.59 26.15
CA GLU A 230 3.79 -31.49 25.09
C GLU A 230 4.98 -32.15 24.39
N ARG A 231 4.72 -33.27 23.73
CA ARG A 231 5.70 -34.05 22.98
C ARG A 231 5.49 -33.88 21.49
N PHE A 232 6.60 -33.63 20.78
CA PHE A 232 6.62 -33.46 19.32
C PHE A 232 7.71 -34.35 18.73
N ASP A 233 7.37 -35.12 17.69
CA ASP A 233 8.31 -35.97 17.00
C ASP A 233 9.19 -35.18 16.03
N LEU A 234 10.49 -35.48 15.99
CA LEU A 234 11.43 -34.94 15.01
C LEU A 234 11.34 -35.75 13.70
N PRO A 235 11.72 -35.12 12.54
CA PRO A 235 11.80 -35.83 11.27
C PRO A 235 12.76 -37.04 11.35
N ALA A 236 12.41 -38.12 10.66
CA ALA A 236 13.29 -39.31 10.56
C ALA A 236 14.53 -39.00 9.68
N SER A 237 15.62 -39.70 9.94
CA SER A 237 16.84 -39.61 9.13
C SER A 237 16.63 -40.19 7.71
N ASN A 238 17.33 -39.62 6.72
CA ASN A 238 17.33 -40.11 5.35
C ASN A 238 18.76 -40.15 4.77
N ASN A 239 19.42 -41.29 4.94
CA ASN A 239 20.79 -41.50 4.47
C ASN A 239 20.95 -41.53 2.94
N LEU A 240 19.86 -41.53 2.18
CA LEU A 240 19.89 -41.45 0.73
C LEU A 240 19.90 -39.98 0.22
N ALA A 241 19.60 -39.05 1.09
CA ALA A 241 19.58 -37.64 0.74
C ALA A 241 21.00 -37.06 0.59
N CYS A 242 21.08 -35.98 -0.22
CA CYS A 242 22.26 -35.11 -0.25
C CYS A 242 21.83 -33.78 0.39
N VAL A 243 22.57 -33.36 1.43
CA VAL A 243 22.19 -32.22 2.28
C VAL A 243 23.26 -31.16 2.24
N LEU A 244 22.83 -29.91 2.02
CA LEU A 244 23.67 -28.73 2.17
C LEU A 244 23.84 -28.39 3.65
N ARG A 245 25.07 -28.13 4.03
CA ARG A 245 25.44 -27.54 5.30
C ARG A 245 26.25 -26.28 5.09
N VAL A 246 25.94 -25.22 5.81
CA VAL A 246 26.64 -23.95 5.69
C VAL A 246 27.13 -23.45 7.04
N LEU A 247 28.45 -23.43 7.20
CA LEU A 247 29.09 -22.81 8.37
C LEU A 247 29.29 -21.32 8.07
N GLN A 248 28.95 -20.47 9.02
CA GLN A 248 29.02 -19.03 8.89
C GLN A 248 30.07 -18.45 9.84
N THR A 249 30.92 -17.60 9.31
CA THR A 249 31.82 -16.73 10.08
C THR A 249 31.52 -15.26 9.79
N GLU A 250 32.21 -14.34 10.43
CA GLU A 250 32.10 -12.92 10.09
C GLU A 250 32.55 -12.58 8.66
N ARG A 251 33.44 -13.38 8.08
CA ARG A 251 34.06 -13.12 6.78
C ARG A 251 33.60 -14.02 5.65
N ASP A 252 33.15 -15.24 6.00
CA ASP A 252 32.95 -16.30 5.02
C ASP A 252 31.71 -17.14 5.25
N PHE A 253 31.19 -17.73 4.17
CA PHE A 253 30.27 -18.86 4.17
C PHE A 253 31.04 -20.09 3.68
N THR A 254 31.12 -21.14 4.48
CA THR A 254 31.70 -22.43 4.07
C THR A 254 30.58 -23.41 3.76
N VAL A 255 30.43 -23.76 2.49
CA VAL A 255 29.39 -24.67 1.98
C VAL A 255 29.95 -26.07 1.84
N MET A 256 29.23 -27.03 2.39
CA MET A 256 29.56 -28.45 2.35
C MET A 256 28.36 -29.26 1.87
N VAL A 257 28.60 -30.42 1.25
CA VAL A 257 27.57 -31.39 0.90
C VAL A 257 27.82 -32.65 1.73
N GLN A 258 26.80 -33.12 2.43
CA GLN A 258 26.82 -34.31 3.25
C GLN A 258 25.82 -35.36 2.72
N SER A 259 26.16 -36.63 2.79
CA SER A 259 25.27 -37.74 2.44
C SER A 259 25.73 -39.01 3.17
N GLY A 260 24.81 -39.90 3.52
CA GLY A 260 25.10 -41.20 4.07
C GLY A 260 25.64 -42.20 3.04
N ARG A 261 25.81 -41.83 1.79
CA ARG A 261 26.32 -42.58 0.65
C ARG A 261 27.26 -41.75 -0.21
N PRO A 262 28.06 -42.37 -1.12
CA PRO A 262 28.82 -41.63 -2.11
C PRO A 262 27.93 -40.66 -2.89
N LEU A 263 28.41 -39.44 -3.12
CA LEU A 263 27.67 -38.41 -3.84
C LEU A 263 27.37 -38.83 -5.27
N PRO A 264 26.18 -38.55 -5.80
CA PRO A 264 25.86 -38.72 -7.20
C PRO A 264 26.74 -37.82 -8.08
N LYS A 265 27.14 -38.30 -9.24
CA LYS A 265 27.90 -37.49 -10.24
C LYS A 265 27.01 -36.46 -10.91
N GLY A 266 27.59 -35.30 -11.22
CA GLY A 266 26.91 -34.22 -11.96
C GLY A 266 26.00 -33.38 -11.05
N LEU A 267 26.27 -33.37 -9.74
CA LEU A 267 25.67 -32.39 -8.83
C LEU A 267 26.15 -30.98 -9.21
N ARG A 268 25.28 -29.98 -9.08
CA ARG A 268 25.59 -28.58 -9.33
C ARG A 268 25.21 -27.73 -8.14
N LEU A 269 26.08 -26.80 -7.79
CA LEU A 269 25.81 -25.79 -6.76
C LEU A 269 25.43 -24.49 -7.45
N LEU A 270 24.28 -23.92 -7.06
CA LEU A 270 23.80 -22.62 -7.48
C LEU A 270 23.68 -21.71 -6.27
N VAL A 271 24.17 -20.47 -6.39
CA VAL A 271 24.01 -19.41 -5.38
C VAL A 271 23.48 -18.17 -6.07
N HIS A 272 22.42 -17.60 -5.56
CA HIS A 272 21.91 -16.33 -6.07
C HIS A 272 21.34 -15.46 -4.94
N CYS A 273 21.18 -14.18 -5.24
CA CYS A 273 20.53 -13.19 -4.40
C CYS A 273 19.53 -12.41 -5.24
N ARG A 274 18.25 -12.44 -4.91
CA ARG A 274 17.18 -11.69 -5.61
C ARG A 274 17.14 -11.96 -7.15
N GLY A 275 17.54 -13.15 -7.62
CA GLY A 275 17.65 -13.45 -9.03
C GLY A 275 18.99 -13.03 -9.66
N ASN A 276 19.89 -12.37 -8.92
CA ASN A 276 21.25 -12.11 -9.37
C ASN A 276 22.12 -13.35 -9.11
N LEU A 277 22.57 -14.02 -10.17
CA LEU A 277 23.38 -15.24 -10.09
C LEU A 277 24.77 -14.89 -9.53
N CYS A 278 25.13 -15.49 -8.38
CA CYS A 278 26.43 -15.33 -7.74
C CYS A 278 27.39 -16.48 -8.09
N TYR A 279 26.86 -17.70 -8.21
CA TYR A 279 27.68 -18.88 -8.50
C TYR A 279 26.83 -19.97 -9.17
N PHE A 280 27.39 -20.66 -10.17
CA PHE A 280 26.78 -21.85 -10.76
C PHE A 280 27.86 -22.74 -11.39
N ARG A 281 28.18 -23.87 -10.74
CA ARG A 281 29.15 -24.84 -11.24
C ARG A 281 28.81 -26.26 -10.78
N GLU A 282 29.37 -27.25 -11.47
CA GLU A 282 29.35 -28.63 -11.00
C GLU A 282 30.12 -28.75 -9.67
N TRP A 283 29.57 -29.51 -8.76
CA TRP A 283 30.22 -29.82 -7.47
C TRP A 283 31.44 -30.70 -7.70
N ASN A 284 32.57 -30.33 -7.14
CA ASN A 284 33.78 -31.13 -7.17
C ASN A 284 33.88 -32.03 -5.92
N ASP A 285 33.70 -33.34 -6.15
CA ASP A 285 33.71 -34.33 -5.05
C ASP A 285 35.07 -34.44 -4.34
N ASP A 286 36.17 -33.99 -5.01
CA ASP A 286 37.52 -33.98 -4.41
C ASP A 286 37.70 -32.84 -3.38
N LEU A 287 36.81 -31.87 -3.35
CA LEU A 287 36.83 -30.75 -2.44
C LEU A 287 35.85 -30.97 -1.27
N PRO A 288 36.36 -30.90 0.00
CA PRO A 288 35.47 -31.07 1.17
C PRO A 288 34.50 -29.91 1.35
N SER A 289 34.77 -28.71 0.82
CA SER A 289 33.98 -27.52 0.97
C SER A 289 34.35 -26.43 -0.03
N LEU A 290 33.40 -25.50 -0.26
CA LEU A 290 33.61 -24.24 -0.97
C LEU A 290 33.47 -23.07 0.01
N ILE A 291 34.37 -22.08 -0.08
CA ILE A 291 34.37 -20.90 0.79
C ILE A 291 34.02 -19.66 -0.01
N PHE A 292 32.89 -19.03 0.30
CA PHE A 292 32.46 -17.78 -0.30
C PHE A 292 32.77 -16.60 0.64
N LYS A 293 33.51 -15.63 0.15
CA LYS A 293 33.81 -14.38 0.86
C LYS A 293 32.58 -13.50 0.90
N ARG A 294 32.20 -12.99 2.09
CA ARG A 294 31.01 -12.14 2.24
C ARG A 294 31.10 -10.82 1.52
N ASP A 295 32.28 -10.22 1.43
CA ASP A 295 32.56 -8.97 0.72
C ASP A 295 32.42 -9.08 -0.82
N LYS A 296 32.35 -10.31 -1.35
CA LYS A 296 32.15 -10.58 -2.77
C LYS A 296 30.70 -10.94 -3.13
N LEU A 297 29.82 -10.96 -2.13
CA LEU A 297 28.42 -11.32 -2.31
C LEU A 297 27.51 -10.12 -2.04
N PRO A 298 26.39 -9.96 -2.76
CA PRO A 298 25.43 -8.91 -2.48
C PRO A 298 24.80 -9.08 -1.09
N GLY A 299 24.36 -7.97 -0.50
CA GLY A 299 23.62 -7.99 0.76
C GLY A 299 22.19 -8.51 0.59
N GLY A 300 21.65 -9.11 1.65
CA GLY A 300 20.30 -9.69 1.70
C GLY A 300 20.32 -11.22 1.84
N VAL A 301 19.18 -11.86 1.58
CA VAL A 301 19.02 -13.30 1.61
C VAL A 301 19.65 -13.93 0.38
N LEU A 302 20.60 -14.84 0.62
CA LEU A 302 21.20 -15.67 -0.41
C LEU A 302 20.53 -17.04 -0.38
N GLN A 303 20.10 -17.53 -1.52
CA GLN A 303 19.64 -18.91 -1.70
C GLN A 303 20.76 -19.76 -2.26
N ILE A 304 21.11 -20.83 -1.56
CA ILE A 304 22.09 -21.83 -1.95
C ILE A 304 21.34 -23.11 -2.27
N LEU A 305 21.46 -23.60 -3.50
CA LEU A 305 20.76 -24.78 -4.00
C LEU A 305 21.75 -25.82 -4.46
N LEU A 306 21.56 -27.06 -4.04
CA LEU A 306 22.18 -28.24 -4.61
C LEU A 306 21.20 -28.86 -5.60
N LEU A 307 21.61 -28.92 -6.87
CA LEU A 307 20.81 -29.43 -7.97
C LEU A 307 21.39 -30.76 -8.47
N ASP A 308 20.52 -31.66 -8.91
CA ASP A 308 20.94 -32.85 -9.66
C ASP A 308 21.28 -32.49 -11.12
N LYS A 309 21.70 -33.49 -11.88
CA LYS A 309 22.02 -33.36 -13.31
C LYS A 309 20.81 -32.91 -14.17
N ALA A 310 19.59 -33.21 -13.73
CA ALA A 310 18.36 -32.81 -14.41
C ALA A 310 17.91 -31.39 -14.02
N GLY A 311 18.51 -30.79 -13.00
CA GLY A 311 18.16 -29.45 -12.50
C GLY A 311 17.13 -29.47 -11.38
N ASN A 312 16.80 -30.65 -10.82
CA ASN A 312 15.91 -30.72 -9.67
C ASN A 312 16.66 -30.34 -8.38
N ALA A 313 16.02 -29.60 -7.49
CA ALA A 313 16.59 -29.24 -6.19
C ALA A 313 16.61 -30.44 -5.25
N LEU A 314 17.80 -30.79 -4.76
CA LEU A 314 18.01 -31.86 -3.79
C LEU A 314 18.07 -31.30 -2.37
N SER A 315 18.64 -30.12 -2.21
CA SER A 315 18.81 -29.47 -0.92
C SER A 315 18.87 -27.95 -1.10
N GLU A 316 18.35 -27.22 -0.13
CA GLU A 316 18.30 -25.76 -0.10
C GLU A 316 18.79 -25.23 1.24
N ARG A 317 19.49 -24.09 1.22
CA ARG A 317 19.91 -23.37 2.41
C ARG A 317 19.85 -21.86 2.17
N LEU A 318 19.11 -21.15 3.00
CA LEU A 318 19.11 -19.70 3.00
C LEU A 318 20.13 -19.17 4.02
N VAL A 319 20.89 -18.15 3.64
CA VAL A 319 21.81 -17.43 4.53
C VAL A 319 21.67 -15.94 4.31
N PHE A 320 21.97 -15.14 5.32
CA PHE A 320 21.91 -13.66 5.21
C PHE A 320 23.31 -13.08 5.09
N ASN A 321 23.52 -12.28 4.05
CA ASN A 321 24.72 -11.46 3.93
C ASN A 321 24.36 -10.00 4.24
N ARG A 322 25.09 -9.37 5.17
CA ARG A 322 24.83 -7.95 5.50
C ARG A 322 25.23 -7.02 4.35
N GLY A 323 26.29 -7.35 3.60
CA GLY A 323 26.76 -6.62 2.42
C GLY A 323 26.95 -5.12 2.61
N GLU A 324 27.08 -4.42 1.48
CA GLU A 324 27.24 -2.96 1.40
C GLU A 324 25.97 -2.31 0.78
N GLU A 325 24.80 -2.67 1.31
CA GLU A 325 23.50 -2.19 0.79
C GLU A 325 23.01 -0.93 1.51
N LEU A 326 23.58 -0.58 2.68
CA LEU A 326 23.14 0.53 3.52
C LEU A 326 24.05 1.76 3.32
N ALA A 327 23.45 2.88 2.88
CA ALA A 327 24.12 4.17 2.86
C ALA A 327 24.33 4.69 4.28
N THR A 328 25.48 5.32 4.51
CA THR A 328 25.78 5.98 5.79
C THR A 328 25.06 7.31 5.86
N THR A 329 24.44 7.60 7.02
CA THR A 329 23.68 8.84 7.20
C THR A 329 24.18 9.55 8.47
N ASP A 330 24.57 10.82 8.33
CA ASP A 330 24.91 11.71 9.43
C ASP A 330 23.81 12.77 9.60
N VAL A 331 23.44 13.06 10.87
CA VAL A 331 22.39 14.02 11.19
C VAL A 331 22.97 15.03 12.18
N GLN A 332 23.06 16.28 11.77
CA GLN A 332 23.50 17.40 12.59
C GLN A 332 22.30 18.28 12.95
N ILE A 333 22.23 18.70 14.19
CA ILE A 333 21.12 19.46 14.73
C ILE A 333 21.62 20.85 15.09
N GLY A 334 20.94 21.85 14.57
CA GLY A 334 21.12 23.25 14.92
C GLY A 334 19.91 23.82 15.65
N GLY A 335 20.15 24.70 16.61
CA GLY A 335 19.09 25.28 17.44
C GLY A 335 19.02 24.65 18.84
N THR A 336 18.07 25.10 19.66
CA THR A 336 17.79 24.57 20.99
C THR A 336 16.50 23.75 20.96
N LEU A 337 16.37 22.77 21.86
CA LEU A 337 15.16 21.96 22.00
C LEU A 337 14.18 22.56 23.02
N GLU A 338 14.30 23.87 23.30
CA GLU A 338 13.35 24.58 24.15
C GLU A 338 11.97 24.67 23.51
N GLN A 339 10.98 25.07 24.32
CA GLN A 339 9.60 25.22 23.88
C GLN A 339 9.46 26.19 22.69
N ARG A 340 8.76 25.75 21.63
CA ARG A 340 8.45 26.56 20.43
C ARG A 340 9.64 27.21 19.77
N THR A 341 10.79 26.54 19.82
CA THR A 341 12.02 26.99 19.16
C THR A 341 12.17 26.33 17.79
N LYS A 342 12.90 27.02 16.91
CA LYS A 342 13.23 26.53 15.60
C LYS A 342 14.40 25.56 15.69
N VAL A 343 14.23 24.38 15.13
CA VAL A 343 15.28 23.36 14.99
C VAL A 343 15.58 23.16 13.52
N THR A 344 16.85 23.06 13.20
CA THR A 344 17.35 22.75 11.86
C THR A 344 18.04 21.40 11.88
N LEU A 345 17.65 20.50 10.99
CA LEU A 345 18.34 19.23 10.76
C LEU A 345 19.11 19.31 9.45
N ALA A 346 20.42 19.24 9.51
CA ALA A 346 21.28 19.05 8.36
C ALA A 346 21.60 17.56 8.24
N VAL A 347 21.17 16.94 7.16
CA VAL A 347 21.36 15.51 6.93
C VAL A 347 22.32 15.32 5.77
N THR A 348 23.31 14.46 5.95
CA THR A 348 24.23 14.04 4.88
C THR A 348 24.12 12.53 4.71
N ALA A 349 23.93 12.06 3.48
CA ALA A 349 23.92 10.65 3.14
C ALA A 349 25.04 10.32 2.16
N THR A 350 25.74 9.24 2.41
CA THR A 350 26.90 8.78 1.62
C THR A 350 26.72 7.32 1.26
N ASP A 351 26.83 6.99 -0.01
CA ASP A 351 26.80 5.62 -0.51
C ASP A 351 28.01 4.83 0.01
N PRO A 352 27.94 3.49 0.09
CA PRO A 352 29.04 2.67 0.60
C PRO A 352 30.35 2.80 -0.17
N ASP A 353 30.31 3.21 -1.43
CA ASP A 353 31.49 3.50 -2.26
C ASP A 353 32.15 4.86 -1.95
N GLY A 354 31.58 5.64 -1.00
CA GLY A 354 32.05 6.95 -0.60
C GLY A 354 31.48 8.10 -1.43
N GLY A 355 30.67 7.82 -2.44
CA GLY A 355 29.97 8.84 -3.22
C GLY A 355 28.77 9.43 -2.48
N PRO A 356 28.23 10.59 -2.93
CA PRO A 356 27.03 11.17 -2.35
C PRO A 356 25.81 10.29 -2.66
N ALA A 357 24.98 10.04 -1.64
CA ALA A 357 23.72 9.32 -1.79
C ALA A 357 22.61 10.29 -2.21
N ALA A 358 22.48 10.51 -3.52
CA ALA A 358 21.40 11.33 -4.07
C ALA A 358 20.10 10.55 -4.14
N GLY A 359 18.99 11.23 -3.87
CA GLY A 359 17.66 10.63 -3.91
C GLY A 359 16.62 11.47 -3.18
N ASP A 360 15.44 10.89 -3.06
CA ASP A 360 14.29 11.50 -2.43
C ASP A 360 13.85 10.60 -1.26
N PHE A 361 14.00 11.11 -0.04
CA PHE A 361 13.80 10.33 1.18
C PHE A 361 12.66 10.91 2.03
N SER A 362 12.02 10.06 2.82
CA SER A 362 11.00 10.48 3.77
C SER A 362 11.61 10.70 5.16
N ILE A 363 11.17 11.77 5.84
CA ILE A 363 11.67 12.15 7.16
C ILE A 363 10.50 12.34 8.12
N ALA A 364 10.58 11.68 9.27
CA ALA A 364 9.67 11.85 10.40
C ALA A 364 10.44 12.31 11.64
N VAL A 365 9.86 13.25 12.40
CA VAL A 365 10.33 13.63 13.73
C VAL A 365 9.18 13.49 14.72
N THR A 366 9.37 12.67 15.74
CA THR A 366 8.31 12.37 16.72
C THR A 366 8.78 12.59 18.16
N ASP A 367 7.84 12.94 19.03
CA ASP A 367 8.07 13.05 20.47
C ASP A 367 8.26 11.66 21.09
N ARG A 368 9.48 11.37 21.56
CA ARG A 368 9.86 10.08 22.15
C ARG A 368 9.14 9.77 23.45
N ALA A 369 8.79 10.80 24.23
CA ALA A 369 8.07 10.62 25.49
C ALA A 369 6.61 10.19 25.26
N ALA A 370 6.02 10.65 24.15
CA ALA A 370 4.62 10.41 23.83
C ALA A 370 4.44 9.18 22.92
N VAL A 371 5.31 8.97 21.95
CA VAL A 371 5.19 7.92 20.94
C VAL A 371 6.04 6.70 21.32
N PRO A 372 5.48 5.49 21.38
CA PRO A 372 6.26 4.26 21.52
C PRO A 372 7.24 4.10 20.34
N SER A 373 8.41 3.53 20.61
CA SER A 373 9.39 3.22 19.57
C SER A 373 8.80 2.26 18.54
N ALA A 374 9.10 2.48 17.27
CA ALA A 374 8.60 1.65 16.17
C ALA A 374 9.17 0.22 16.26
N THR A 375 8.29 -0.77 16.12
CA THR A 375 8.64 -2.20 16.12
C THR A 375 8.29 -2.91 14.81
N SER A 376 7.64 -2.21 13.89
CA SER A 376 7.04 -2.78 12.68
C SER A 376 8.04 -3.09 11.56
N GLY A 377 9.32 -2.83 11.76
CA GLY A 377 10.36 -2.97 10.76
C GLY A 377 10.64 -1.70 9.97
N SER A 378 11.85 -1.59 9.45
CA SER A 378 12.36 -0.49 8.63
C SER A 378 12.41 -0.87 7.15
N ILE A 379 12.71 0.10 6.30
CA ILE A 379 12.97 -0.17 4.88
C ILE A 379 14.13 -1.15 4.68
N TYR A 380 15.13 -1.16 5.55
CA TYR A 380 16.26 -2.09 5.50
C TYR A 380 15.81 -3.53 5.72
N SER A 381 15.12 -3.79 6.83
CA SER A 381 14.61 -5.14 7.11
C SER A 381 13.53 -5.59 6.11
N THR A 382 12.74 -4.65 5.57
CA THR A 382 11.74 -4.97 4.54
C THR A 382 12.41 -5.42 3.25
N LEU A 383 13.31 -4.64 2.67
CA LEU A 383 13.86 -4.90 1.35
C LEU A 383 14.84 -6.08 1.33
N LEU A 384 15.60 -6.28 2.43
CA LEU A 384 16.65 -7.30 2.47
C LEU A 384 16.22 -8.60 3.14
N LEU A 385 15.18 -8.60 3.98
CA LEU A 385 14.78 -9.79 4.74
C LEU A 385 13.30 -10.16 4.51
N SER A 386 12.35 -9.36 5.00
CA SER A 386 10.94 -9.79 5.04
C SER A 386 10.28 -9.90 3.68
N SER A 387 10.70 -9.10 2.67
CA SER A 387 10.22 -9.27 1.29
C SER A 387 10.81 -10.48 0.56
N GLU A 388 11.84 -11.13 1.11
CA GLU A 388 12.50 -12.29 0.54
C GLU A 388 12.03 -13.61 1.19
N LEU A 389 11.37 -13.55 2.33
CA LEU A 389 10.91 -14.71 3.08
C LEU A 389 9.39 -14.80 3.06
N ARG A 390 8.87 -16.01 3.05
CA ARG A 390 7.42 -16.24 3.10
C ARG A 390 6.94 -16.22 4.56
N GLY A 391 5.78 -15.61 4.79
CA GLY A 391 5.17 -15.49 6.10
C GLY A 391 5.50 -14.17 6.80
N THR A 392 5.06 -14.05 8.04
CA THR A 392 5.26 -12.84 8.86
C THR A 392 6.50 -13.00 9.73
N ILE A 393 7.34 -11.97 9.77
CA ILE A 393 8.48 -11.87 10.68
C ILE A 393 8.12 -10.87 11.77
N GLU A 394 8.09 -11.32 13.00
CA GLU A 394 7.84 -10.46 14.15
C GLU A 394 9.12 -9.64 14.44
N THR A 395 8.96 -8.33 14.69
CA THR A 395 10.07 -7.42 15.04
C THR A 395 11.31 -7.57 14.14
N PRO A 396 11.21 -7.38 12.79
CA PRO A 396 12.28 -7.73 11.87
C PRO A 396 13.56 -6.91 12.06
N ASP A 397 13.49 -5.69 12.58
CA ASP A 397 14.67 -4.85 12.84
C ASP A 397 15.53 -5.39 13.99
N TRP A 398 14.93 -6.14 14.94
CA TRP A 398 15.65 -6.71 16.08
C TRP A 398 16.88 -7.54 15.65
N TYR A 399 16.80 -8.26 14.53
CA TYR A 399 17.89 -9.05 13.98
C TYR A 399 19.12 -8.22 13.57
N PHE A 400 18.94 -6.91 13.38
CA PHE A 400 19.95 -6.00 12.85
C PHE A 400 20.45 -4.96 13.86
N GLU A 401 19.83 -4.82 15.03
CA GLU A 401 20.22 -3.88 16.08
C GLU A 401 21.62 -4.15 16.67
N GLY A 402 22.18 -5.32 16.41
CA GLY A 402 23.52 -5.70 16.88
C GLY A 402 24.19 -6.76 16.02
N ARG A 403 25.39 -7.17 16.44
CA ARG A 403 26.19 -8.25 15.83
C ARG A 403 26.59 -9.32 16.86
N ASP A 404 25.94 -9.35 18.00
CA ASP A 404 26.18 -10.34 19.03
C ASP A 404 25.75 -11.75 18.54
N ALA A 405 26.36 -12.78 19.17
CA ALA A 405 26.17 -14.17 18.76
C ALA A 405 24.69 -14.62 18.85
N ALA A 406 23.92 -14.06 19.80
CA ALA A 406 22.52 -14.44 19.98
C ALA A 406 21.66 -13.96 18.79
N ARG A 407 21.84 -12.72 18.32
CA ARG A 407 21.14 -12.20 17.14
C ARG A 407 21.54 -12.90 15.85
N VAL A 408 22.83 -13.23 15.71
CA VAL A 408 23.32 -14.02 14.55
C VAL A 408 22.68 -15.41 14.54
N ALA A 409 22.64 -16.10 15.69
CA ALA A 409 22.01 -17.42 15.81
C ALA A 409 20.49 -17.35 15.58
N ALA A 410 19.81 -16.32 16.07
CA ALA A 410 18.37 -16.12 15.86
C ALA A 410 18.03 -15.85 14.39
N LEU A 411 18.85 -15.04 13.69
CA LEU A 411 18.69 -14.79 12.25
C LEU A 411 18.90 -16.08 11.45
N ASP A 412 19.88 -16.92 11.84
CA ASP A 412 20.10 -18.21 11.21
C ASP A 412 18.93 -19.17 11.44
N ALA A 413 18.37 -19.23 12.66
CA ALA A 413 17.17 -20.00 12.97
C ALA A 413 15.96 -19.55 12.13
N LEU A 414 15.77 -18.24 11.94
CA LEU A 414 14.74 -17.70 11.06
C LEU A 414 14.90 -18.22 9.61
N LEU A 415 16.11 -18.19 9.06
CA LEU A 415 16.41 -18.62 7.69
C LEU A 415 16.36 -20.14 7.48
N LEU A 416 16.42 -20.90 8.55
CA LEU A 416 16.21 -22.36 8.55
C LEU A 416 14.72 -22.73 8.63
N THR A 417 13.89 -21.85 9.23
CA THR A 417 12.46 -22.13 9.46
C THR A 417 11.55 -21.52 8.40
N GLN A 418 11.96 -20.43 7.73
CA GLN A 418 11.18 -19.77 6.70
C GLN A 418 11.74 -19.99 5.30
N GLY A 419 10.90 -20.44 4.39
CA GLY A 419 11.27 -20.71 3.00
C GLY A 419 11.26 -19.45 2.13
N TRP A 420 11.99 -19.51 1.03
CA TRP A 420 12.00 -18.49 -0.02
C TRP A 420 11.33 -19.04 -1.29
N ARG A 421 10.61 -18.19 -2.04
CA ARG A 421 9.86 -18.69 -3.22
C ARG A 421 9.63 -17.64 -4.31
N ARG A 422 10.54 -16.69 -4.46
CA ARG A 422 10.41 -15.69 -5.52
C ARG A 422 10.61 -16.26 -6.92
N TYR A 423 11.53 -17.21 -7.06
CA TYR A 423 11.82 -17.90 -8.31
C TYR A 423 11.82 -19.40 -8.08
N ASP A 424 11.19 -20.16 -8.97
CA ASP A 424 11.30 -21.61 -9.02
C ASP A 424 12.51 -21.99 -9.87
N VAL A 425 13.66 -22.22 -9.23
CA VAL A 425 14.92 -22.49 -9.93
C VAL A 425 14.85 -23.77 -10.78
N PRO A 426 14.29 -24.90 -10.31
CA PRO A 426 14.03 -26.06 -11.15
C PRO A 426 13.28 -25.77 -12.45
N GLU A 427 12.24 -24.93 -12.41
CA GLU A 427 11.49 -24.55 -13.62
C GLU A 427 12.33 -23.65 -14.53
N LEU A 428 13.10 -22.72 -13.98
CA LEU A 428 14.02 -21.88 -14.75
C LEU A 428 15.12 -22.72 -15.43
N MET A 429 15.58 -23.80 -14.80
CA MET A 429 16.53 -24.75 -15.40
C MET A 429 15.95 -25.45 -16.63
N LYS A 430 14.66 -25.70 -16.66
CA LYS A 430 13.91 -26.24 -17.79
C LYS A 430 13.53 -25.20 -18.83
N LYS A 431 13.84 -23.91 -18.58
CA LYS A 431 13.40 -22.73 -19.36
C LYS A 431 11.88 -22.54 -19.35
N GLU A 432 11.21 -22.95 -18.28
CA GLU A 432 9.80 -22.69 -18.03
C GLU A 432 9.68 -21.37 -17.27
N TYR A 433 9.21 -20.33 -17.95
CA TYR A 433 9.16 -18.98 -17.43
C TYR A 433 7.73 -18.59 -17.08
N VAL A 434 7.59 -17.85 -16.00
CA VAL A 434 6.31 -17.28 -15.57
C VAL A 434 6.06 -15.98 -16.32
N GLU A 435 4.88 -15.88 -16.94
CA GLU A 435 4.40 -14.65 -17.57
C GLU A 435 3.40 -13.94 -16.63
N PRO A 436 3.44 -12.60 -16.51
CA PRO A 436 2.49 -11.89 -15.66
C PRO A 436 1.08 -11.96 -16.25
N GLN A 437 0.11 -12.39 -15.44
CA GLN A 437 -1.31 -12.43 -15.82
C GLN A 437 -1.98 -11.06 -15.67
N TYR A 438 -1.55 -10.28 -14.70
CA TYR A 438 -2.01 -8.90 -14.46
C TYR A 438 -1.00 -7.92 -15.05
N PRO A 439 -1.42 -7.04 -15.98
CA PRO A 439 -0.52 -6.05 -16.58
C PRO A 439 -0.15 -4.96 -15.56
N LEU A 440 0.87 -4.18 -15.89
CA LEU A 440 1.18 -2.94 -15.18
C LEU A 440 0.01 -1.95 -15.31
N GLU A 441 -0.38 -1.35 -14.20
CA GLU A 441 -1.43 -0.32 -14.17
C GLU A 441 -0.81 1.04 -14.51
N VAL A 442 -1.02 1.48 -15.76
CA VAL A 442 -0.45 2.73 -16.29
C VAL A 442 -1.41 3.93 -16.21
N GLY A 443 -2.64 3.72 -15.81
CA GLY A 443 -3.70 4.73 -15.65
C GLY A 443 -4.99 4.08 -15.16
N GLN A 444 -6.00 4.88 -14.87
CA GLN A 444 -7.34 4.36 -14.56
C GLN A 444 -7.96 3.71 -15.80
N GLU A 445 -8.69 2.63 -15.57
CA GLU A 445 -9.46 1.94 -16.58
C GLU A 445 -10.89 1.71 -16.10
N ILE A 446 -11.87 1.93 -16.98
CA ILE A 446 -13.26 1.57 -16.76
C ILE A 446 -13.68 0.62 -17.87
N THR A 447 -13.99 -0.59 -17.49
CA THR A 447 -14.46 -1.63 -18.41
C THR A 447 -15.93 -1.95 -18.17
N GLY A 448 -16.57 -2.50 -19.17
CA GLY A 448 -17.96 -2.91 -19.04
C GLY A 448 -18.52 -3.54 -20.30
N ARG A 449 -19.81 -3.75 -20.29
CA ARG A 449 -20.53 -4.33 -21.42
C ARG A 449 -21.86 -3.66 -21.65
N ILE A 450 -22.19 -3.43 -22.93
CA ILE A 450 -23.51 -3.01 -23.39
C ILE A 450 -24.30 -4.26 -23.75
N SER A 451 -25.55 -4.32 -23.31
CA SER A 451 -26.52 -5.32 -23.76
C SER A 451 -27.75 -4.65 -24.35
N LYS A 452 -28.33 -5.24 -25.38
CA LYS A 452 -29.53 -4.73 -26.02
C LYS A 452 -30.76 -5.07 -25.18
N SER A 453 -31.65 -4.10 -24.97
CA SER A 453 -32.96 -4.36 -24.44
C SER A 453 -33.99 -4.49 -25.60
N GLY A 454 -34.86 -5.50 -25.50
CA GLY A 454 -35.94 -5.74 -26.44
C GLY A 454 -35.68 -6.78 -27.56
N LEU A 455 -36.75 -7.50 -27.93
CA LEU A 455 -36.71 -8.63 -28.91
C LEU A 455 -36.32 -8.18 -30.33
N TRP A 456 -36.60 -6.95 -30.73
CA TRP A 456 -36.41 -6.44 -32.09
C TRP A 456 -34.96 -6.00 -32.38
N ASN A 457 -34.11 -5.82 -31.36
CA ASN A 457 -32.76 -5.29 -31.50
C ASN A 457 -31.65 -6.36 -31.61
N ARG A 458 -31.98 -7.65 -31.56
CA ARG A 458 -31.03 -8.79 -31.58
C ARG A 458 -30.13 -8.87 -32.83
N LYS A 459 -30.57 -8.32 -33.97
CA LYS A 459 -29.86 -8.47 -35.26
C LYS A 459 -28.83 -7.36 -35.55
N LYS A 460 -28.79 -6.26 -34.79
CA LYS A 460 -27.82 -5.17 -35.05
C LYS A 460 -26.50 -5.47 -34.32
N LYS A 461 -25.37 -5.34 -35.00
CA LYS A 461 -24.04 -5.50 -34.40
C LYS A 461 -23.80 -4.42 -33.35
N LEU A 462 -23.19 -4.76 -32.20
CA LEU A 462 -22.87 -3.84 -31.11
C LEU A 462 -21.66 -2.97 -31.43
N SER A 463 -20.76 -3.39 -32.30
CA SER A 463 -19.66 -2.58 -32.83
C SER A 463 -20.05 -1.31 -33.62
N ARG A 464 -21.36 -1.06 -33.82
CA ARG A 464 -21.88 0.21 -34.37
C ARG A 464 -22.04 1.31 -33.32
N TYR A 465 -21.76 0.99 -32.07
CA TYR A 465 -21.88 1.92 -30.95
C TYR A 465 -20.49 2.30 -30.45
N GLU A 466 -20.39 3.50 -29.93
CA GLU A 466 -19.29 3.99 -29.12
C GLU A 466 -19.79 4.19 -27.69
N MET A 467 -18.93 3.98 -26.71
CA MET A 467 -19.20 4.34 -25.33
C MET A 467 -18.61 5.73 -25.08
N ARG A 468 -19.44 6.66 -24.65
CA ARG A 468 -19.03 8.00 -24.20
C ARG A 468 -18.99 8.03 -22.69
N MET A 469 -17.93 8.57 -22.12
CA MET A 469 -17.79 8.85 -20.70
C MET A 469 -17.76 10.34 -20.48
N ILE A 470 -18.55 10.80 -19.54
CA ILE A 470 -18.67 12.20 -19.13
C ILE A 470 -18.33 12.24 -17.64
N VAL A 471 -17.44 13.16 -17.25
CA VAL A 471 -17.11 13.45 -15.85
C VAL A 471 -17.54 14.91 -15.60
N PRO A 472 -18.75 15.14 -15.10
CA PRO A 472 -19.31 16.51 -15.02
C PRO A 472 -18.48 17.43 -14.13
N SER A 473 -18.08 16.97 -12.94
CA SER A 473 -17.28 17.76 -11.98
C SER A 473 -15.94 18.27 -12.53
N LEU A 474 -15.44 17.65 -13.63
CA LEU A 474 -14.15 17.99 -14.24
C LEU A 474 -14.31 18.50 -15.68
N HIS A 475 -15.54 18.64 -16.17
CA HIS A 475 -15.83 19.03 -17.57
C HIS A 475 -15.06 18.18 -18.59
N TYR A 476 -14.93 16.86 -18.30
CA TYR A 476 -14.15 15.94 -19.12
C TYR A 476 -15.06 14.99 -19.88
N VAL A 477 -14.78 14.83 -21.18
CA VAL A 477 -15.50 13.88 -22.04
C VAL A 477 -14.51 13.07 -22.84
N THR A 478 -14.72 11.76 -22.90
CA THR A 478 -13.96 10.84 -23.78
C THR A 478 -14.87 9.74 -24.30
N LYS A 479 -14.38 8.98 -25.29
CA LYS A 479 -15.12 7.89 -25.91
C LYS A 479 -14.20 6.73 -26.28
N CYS A 480 -14.78 5.53 -26.38
CA CYS A 480 -14.12 4.36 -26.93
C CYS A 480 -15.06 3.55 -27.83
N ALA A 481 -14.48 2.70 -28.67
CA ALA A 481 -15.24 1.75 -29.47
C ALA A 481 -15.85 0.65 -28.58
N VAL A 482 -16.98 0.11 -29.03
CA VAL A 482 -17.61 -1.08 -28.44
C VAL A 482 -17.37 -2.23 -29.40
N ASP A 483 -16.98 -3.40 -28.92
CA ASP A 483 -16.78 -4.59 -29.74
C ASP A 483 -18.11 -5.29 -30.13
N ASP A 484 -18.03 -6.32 -30.97
CA ASP A 484 -19.22 -7.08 -31.40
C ASP A 484 -19.92 -7.80 -30.24
N THR A 485 -19.24 -8.07 -29.12
CA THR A 485 -19.80 -8.67 -27.90
C THR A 485 -20.45 -7.65 -26.98
N GLY A 486 -20.26 -6.37 -27.26
CA GLY A 486 -20.73 -5.25 -26.45
C GLY A 486 -19.73 -4.80 -25.39
N ALA A 487 -18.52 -5.36 -25.36
CA ALA A 487 -17.52 -4.95 -24.40
C ALA A 487 -16.88 -3.61 -24.78
N PHE A 488 -16.51 -2.82 -23.78
CA PHE A 488 -15.81 -1.56 -23.91
C PHE A 488 -14.75 -1.41 -22.81
N ALA A 489 -13.69 -0.64 -23.12
CA ALA A 489 -12.65 -0.25 -22.17
C ALA A 489 -12.30 1.23 -22.40
N LEU A 490 -12.43 2.02 -21.37
CA LEU A 490 -12.05 3.43 -21.30
C LEU A 490 -10.81 3.55 -20.43
N ASN A 491 -9.75 4.12 -20.93
CA ASN A 491 -8.46 4.27 -20.22
C ASN A 491 -7.79 5.60 -20.60
N GLY A 492 -6.59 5.87 -20.04
CA GLY A 492 -5.80 7.06 -20.37
C GLY A 492 -6.17 8.31 -19.59
N PHE A 493 -6.77 8.15 -18.42
CA PHE A 493 -7.11 9.23 -17.50
C PHE A 493 -6.73 8.87 -16.06
N ASP A 494 -6.59 9.89 -15.21
CA ASP A 494 -6.38 9.78 -13.78
C ASP A 494 -7.31 10.78 -13.10
N PHE A 495 -8.28 10.31 -12.31
CA PHE A 495 -9.18 11.17 -11.57
C PHE A 495 -9.14 10.89 -10.07
N PRO A 496 -9.38 11.91 -9.24
CA PRO A 496 -9.40 11.74 -7.79
C PRO A 496 -10.54 10.84 -7.34
N ASP A 497 -10.41 10.30 -6.13
CA ASP A 497 -11.44 9.50 -5.50
C ASP A 497 -12.79 10.23 -5.42
N SER A 498 -13.87 9.46 -5.38
CA SER A 498 -15.26 9.97 -5.38
C SER A 498 -15.65 10.71 -6.66
N THR A 499 -14.95 10.50 -7.78
CA THR A 499 -15.34 11.02 -9.09
C THR A 499 -16.47 10.18 -9.66
N LEU A 500 -17.58 10.84 -10.04
CA LEU A 500 -18.71 10.19 -10.70
C LEU A 500 -18.52 10.19 -12.22
N TYR A 501 -18.64 9.03 -12.83
CA TYR A 501 -18.58 8.81 -14.27
C TYR A 501 -19.95 8.49 -14.82
N VAL A 502 -20.36 9.19 -15.85
CA VAL A 502 -21.60 8.96 -16.60
C VAL A 502 -21.24 8.31 -17.92
N LEU A 503 -21.71 7.11 -18.15
CA LEU A 503 -21.43 6.29 -19.32
C LEU A 503 -22.66 6.21 -20.22
N ARG A 504 -22.57 6.76 -21.44
CA ARG A 504 -23.67 6.75 -22.42
C ARG A 504 -23.25 6.06 -23.71
N PRO A 505 -23.95 5.01 -24.11
CA PRO A 505 -23.75 4.47 -25.44
C PRO A 505 -24.29 5.45 -26.49
N ALA A 506 -23.55 5.66 -27.55
CA ALA A 506 -23.96 6.48 -28.67
C ALA A 506 -23.87 5.68 -29.97
N ALA A 507 -24.79 5.92 -30.90
CA ALA A 507 -24.70 5.30 -32.21
C ALA A 507 -23.72 6.10 -33.08
N VAL A 508 -22.80 5.43 -33.76
CA VAL A 508 -21.89 6.05 -34.72
C VAL A 508 -22.70 6.62 -35.92
N ARG A 509 -23.82 6.00 -36.28
CA ARG A 509 -24.78 6.48 -37.26
C ARG A 509 -26.19 5.99 -36.91
N GLY A 510 -27.17 6.89 -36.95
CA GLY A 510 -28.60 6.61 -36.72
C GLY A 510 -29.08 6.94 -35.29
N SER A 511 -30.23 6.43 -34.87
CA SER A 511 -30.85 6.71 -33.58
C SER A 511 -30.14 5.94 -32.43
N MET A 512 -30.18 6.54 -31.23
CA MET A 512 -29.72 5.90 -29.99
C MET A 512 -30.42 4.53 -29.78
N PRO A 513 -29.69 3.52 -29.36
CA PRO A 513 -30.28 2.22 -29.03
C PRO A 513 -30.87 2.25 -27.63
N GLU A 514 -31.93 1.53 -27.39
CA GLU A 514 -32.25 1.06 -26.07
C GLU A 514 -31.23 0.00 -25.65
N ALA A 515 -30.31 0.38 -24.77
CA ALA A 515 -29.23 -0.48 -24.31
C ALA A 515 -29.11 -0.41 -22.78
N THR A 516 -28.75 -1.50 -22.17
CA THR A 516 -28.38 -1.54 -20.75
C THR A 516 -26.86 -1.53 -20.65
N VAL A 517 -26.30 -0.58 -19.92
CA VAL A 517 -24.86 -0.48 -19.64
C VAL A 517 -24.57 -1.15 -18.31
N LYS A 518 -23.67 -2.14 -18.32
CA LYS A 518 -23.16 -2.79 -17.11
C LYS A 518 -21.68 -2.52 -16.98
N VAL A 519 -21.29 -1.80 -15.95
CA VAL A 519 -19.89 -1.47 -15.66
C VAL A 519 -19.29 -2.62 -14.83
N ALA A 520 -18.06 -2.99 -15.13
CA ALA A 520 -17.29 -3.94 -14.32
C ALA A 520 -16.91 -3.29 -12.99
N ARG A 521 -16.88 -4.08 -11.94
CA ARG A 521 -16.44 -3.63 -10.61
C ARG A 521 -14.93 -3.80 -10.48
N ASP A 522 -14.31 -2.92 -9.72
CA ASP A 522 -12.93 -3.10 -9.31
C ASP A 522 -12.79 -4.42 -8.54
N SER A 523 -11.74 -5.16 -8.85
CA SER A 523 -11.43 -6.42 -8.19
C SER A 523 -10.13 -6.27 -7.41
N PHE A 524 -10.23 -6.42 -6.10
CA PHE A 524 -9.09 -6.33 -5.20
C PHE A 524 -8.70 -7.72 -4.67
N PRO A 525 -7.41 -7.94 -4.38
CA PRO A 525 -6.96 -9.22 -3.84
C PRO A 525 -7.50 -9.42 -2.41
N GLU A 526 -7.75 -10.68 -2.06
CA GLU A 526 -7.97 -11.04 -0.66
C GLU A 526 -6.64 -11.02 0.09
N VAL A 527 -6.58 -10.32 1.20
CA VAL A 527 -5.40 -10.21 2.06
C VAL A 527 -5.69 -10.92 3.38
N GLY A 528 -4.83 -11.87 3.74
CA GLY A 528 -4.93 -12.57 5.02
C GLY A 528 -4.65 -11.64 6.22
N THR A 529 -5.12 -12.06 7.40
CA THR A 529 -4.82 -11.39 8.67
C THR A 529 -3.34 -11.54 9.03
N LEU A 530 -2.76 -10.52 9.67
CA LEU A 530 -1.47 -10.66 10.31
C LEU A 530 -1.64 -11.45 11.63
N PRO A 531 -0.66 -12.30 11.99
CA PRO A 531 -0.55 -12.81 13.35
C PRO A 531 -0.51 -11.63 14.32
N ARG A 532 -1.01 -11.85 15.53
CA ARG A 532 -1.04 -10.81 16.54
C ARG A 532 0.40 -10.44 16.94
N VAL A 533 0.73 -9.16 16.79
CA VAL A 533 1.98 -8.61 17.32
C VAL A 533 1.79 -8.31 18.80
N PRO A 534 2.80 -8.55 19.67
CA PRO A 534 2.71 -8.16 21.08
C PRO A 534 2.28 -6.70 21.23
N ALA A 535 1.30 -6.46 22.09
CA ALA A 535 0.76 -5.12 22.30
C ALA A 535 1.87 -4.16 22.74
N GLN A 536 2.00 -3.04 22.06
CA GLN A 536 2.87 -1.96 22.52
C GLN A 536 2.36 -1.42 23.84
N GLU A 537 3.26 -1.10 24.79
CA GLU A 537 2.88 -0.45 26.03
C GLU A 537 2.30 0.95 25.75
N GLN A 538 1.10 1.18 26.28
CA GLN A 538 0.44 2.46 26.16
C GLN A 538 1.16 3.52 26.99
N LYS A 539 1.69 4.56 26.33
CA LYS A 539 2.28 5.68 27.06
C LYS A 539 1.17 6.62 27.61
N LYS A 540 0.98 6.62 28.93
CA LYS A 540 -0.05 7.42 29.61
C LYS A 540 -0.03 8.92 29.27
N PRO A 541 1.13 9.60 29.13
CA PRO A 541 1.18 11.01 28.74
C PRO A 541 0.49 11.29 27.40
N TYR A 542 0.67 10.40 26.42
CA TYR A 542 0.07 10.56 25.09
C TYR A 542 -1.45 10.61 25.13
N ILE A 543 -2.08 9.75 25.93
CA ILE A 543 -3.54 9.71 26.08
C ILE A 543 -4.05 10.93 26.85
N ALA A 544 -3.35 11.34 27.91
CA ALA A 544 -3.74 12.50 28.69
C ALA A 544 -3.72 13.78 27.84
N GLN A 545 -2.70 13.95 26.99
CA GLN A 545 -2.61 15.05 26.03
C GLN A 545 -3.73 15.00 24.99
N ALA A 546 -4.03 13.81 24.42
CA ALA A 546 -5.11 13.63 23.48
C ALA A 546 -6.46 14.01 24.08
N ARG A 547 -6.73 13.54 25.30
CA ARG A 547 -7.97 13.84 26.04
C ARG A 547 -8.12 15.34 26.25
N TYR A 548 -7.06 16.02 26.71
CA TYR A 548 -7.07 17.46 26.90
C TYR A 548 -7.46 18.22 25.62
N TYR A 549 -6.91 17.85 24.47
CA TYR A 549 -7.24 18.48 23.19
C TYR A 549 -8.70 18.31 22.79
N ILE A 550 -9.23 17.10 22.94
CA ILE A 550 -10.59 16.77 22.54
C ILE A 550 -11.60 17.40 23.47
N GLU A 551 -11.36 17.37 24.80
CA GLU A 551 -12.29 17.91 25.79
C GLU A 551 -12.33 19.44 25.82
N GLN A 552 -11.18 20.11 25.68
CA GLN A 552 -11.09 21.57 25.74
C GLN A 552 -11.52 22.28 24.47
N ARG A 553 -11.42 21.64 23.32
CA ARG A 553 -11.64 22.29 22.02
C ARG A 553 -12.77 21.71 21.20
N GLY A 554 -13.27 20.56 21.55
CA GLY A 554 -14.31 19.86 20.76
C GLY A 554 -13.85 19.56 19.32
N GLN A 555 -12.55 19.62 19.07
CA GLN A 555 -11.94 19.47 17.74
C GLN A 555 -11.00 18.27 17.75
N THR A 556 -11.35 17.25 17.03
CA THR A 556 -10.51 16.09 16.78
C THR A 556 -9.38 16.40 15.78
N ASP A 557 -9.43 17.53 15.08
CA ASP A 557 -8.61 17.82 13.90
C ASP A 557 -7.38 18.71 14.13
N MET A 558 -7.15 19.21 15.34
CA MET A 558 -6.09 20.21 15.56
C MET A 558 -4.66 19.65 15.63
N ARG A 559 -4.48 18.35 15.50
CA ARG A 559 -3.14 17.75 15.44
C ARG A 559 -2.54 17.72 14.06
N ASN A 560 -3.37 17.82 13.04
CA ASN A 560 -2.96 17.83 11.63
C ASN A 560 -3.89 18.78 10.88
N ILE A 561 -3.45 19.99 10.61
CA ILE A 561 -4.18 20.92 9.76
C ILE A 561 -3.82 20.59 8.31
N LEU A 562 -4.79 20.12 7.57
CA LEU A 562 -4.67 19.93 6.12
C LEU A 562 -4.80 21.31 5.45
N ILE A 563 -3.74 21.83 4.82
CA ILE A 563 -3.74 23.16 4.14
C ILE A 563 -3.97 22.97 2.67
N ASP A 564 -4.61 22.18 2.10
CA ASP A 564 -5.18 22.36 0.77
C ASP A 564 -6.42 21.51 0.59
N THR A 565 -7.51 22.18 0.27
CA THR A 565 -8.85 21.62 0.27
C THR A 565 -9.29 21.19 1.66
N VAL A 566 -10.03 22.05 2.34
CA VAL A 566 -10.78 21.72 3.56
C VAL A 566 -11.77 20.60 3.22
N TYR A 567 -11.30 19.35 3.23
CA TYR A 567 -12.20 18.20 3.31
C TYR A 567 -12.63 18.06 4.75
N VAL A 568 -13.69 18.75 5.06
CA VAL A 568 -14.42 18.56 6.31
C VAL A 568 -15.07 17.19 6.22
N THR A 569 -14.42 16.16 6.80
CA THR A 569 -15.09 14.90 7.05
C THR A 569 -16.08 15.08 8.19
N HIS A 570 -17.29 14.75 7.91
CA HIS A 570 -18.51 15.08 8.58
C HIS A 570 -18.69 14.40 9.93
N HIS A 571 -18.87 15.20 10.98
CA HIS A 571 -19.84 14.89 12.02
C HIS A 571 -20.78 16.09 12.17
N LYS A 572 -22.05 15.85 12.42
CA LYS A 572 -23.26 16.71 12.45
C LYS A 572 -23.14 18.23 12.77
N ARG A 573 -21.97 18.77 13.06
CA ARG A 573 -21.74 20.20 13.39
C ARG A 573 -21.06 21.00 12.27
N LEU A 574 -20.57 20.35 11.20
CA LEU A 574 -19.78 20.97 10.12
C LEU A 574 -20.58 21.21 8.82
N GLU A 575 -21.87 20.88 8.79
CA GLU A 575 -22.80 21.21 7.69
C GLU A 575 -22.90 22.71 7.41
N SER A 576 -22.47 23.57 8.35
CA SER A 576 -22.61 25.02 8.25
C SER A 576 -21.42 25.74 7.60
N THR A 577 -20.36 25.06 7.11
CA THR A 577 -19.16 25.73 6.61
C THR A 577 -19.18 26.00 5.11
N ARG A 578 -19.85 25.19 4.31
CA ARG A 578 -20.02 25.47 2.89
C ARG A 578 -20.99 26.61 2.65
N PRO A 579 -20.62 27.62 1.82
CA PRO A 579 -21.49 28.77 1.58
C PRO A 579 -22.89 28.37 1.09
N GLU A 580 -22.98 27.42 0.17
CA GLU A 580 -24.23 26.90 -0.38
C GLU A 580 -25.15 26.33 0.69
N HIS A 581 -24.63 25.66 1.70
CA HIS A 581 -25.41 25.09 2.80
C HIS A 581 -25.86 26.15 3.82
N ARG A 582 -25.01 27.15 4.08
CA ARG A 582 -25.33 28.23 5.04
C ARG A 582 -26.34 29.25 4.51
N LEU A 583 -26.35 29.44 3.20
CA LEU A 583 -27.16 30.45 2.53
C LEU A 583 -28.41 29.86 1.88
N ALA A 584 -28.64 28.55 2.03
CA ALA A 584 -29.84 27.89 1.54
C ALA A 584 -31.08 28.42 2.26
N ALA A 585 -32.09 28.80 1.46
CA ALA A 585 -33.42 29.15 1.96
C ALA A 585 -34.20 27.87 2.35
N HIS A 586 -33.99 26.81 1.60
CA HIS A 586 -34.55 25.49 1.84
C HIS A 586 -33.51 24.42 1.60
N THR A 587 -33.53 23.36 2.45
CA THR A 587 -32.65 22.21 2.38
C THR A 587 -33.44 20.92 2.46
N TRP A 588 -33.13 19.94 1.65
CA TRP A 588 -33.66 18.57 1.70
C TRP A 588 -32.54 17.58 1.91
N THR A 589 -32.65 16.74 2.94
CA THR A 589 -31.68 15.68 3.26
C THR A 589 -31.95 14.42 2.42
N ALA A 590 -31.00 13.50 2.41
CA ALA A 590 -31.11 12.23 1.69
C ALA A 590 -32.38 11.45 2.07
N GLU A 591 -32.79 11.46 3.34
CA GLU A 591 -34.01 10.79 3.80
C GLU A 591 -35.25 11.44 3.21
N GLN A 592 -35.37 12.78 3.27
CA GLN A 592 -36.49 13.53 2.72
C GLN A 592 -36.59 13.40 1.19
N ILE A 593 -35.42 13.36 0.52
CA ILE A 593 -35.32 13.12 -0.92
C ILE A 593 -35.82 11.73 -1.26
N LYS A 594 -35.43 10.72 -0.50
CA LYS A 594 -35.86 9.33 -0.68
C LYS A 594 -37.38 9.17 -0.43
N GLU A 595 -37.91 9.80 0.60
CA GLU A 595 -39.33 9.78 0.95
C GLU A 595 -40.22 10.45 -0.13
N SER A 596 -39.62 11.33 -0.96
CA SER A 596 -40.36 11.99 -2.04
C SER A 596 -40.89 11.02 -3.11
N GLY A 597 -40.29 9.81 -3.23
CA GLY A 597 -40.62 8.84 -4.25
C GLY A 597 -40.33 9.28 -5.68
N ALA A 598 -39.48 10.32 -5.88
CA ALA A 598 -39.04 10.74 -7.19
C ALA A 598 -37.96 9.77 -7.73
N GLY A 599 -37.88 9.61 -9.05
CA GLY A 599 -36.90 8.71 -9.67
C GLY A 599 -35.55 9.39 -9.99
N THR A 600 -35.60 10.65 -10.42
CA THR A 600 -34.44 11.44 -10.83
C THR A 600 -34.39 12.76 -10.06
N ILE A 601 -33.25 13.45 -10.16
CA ILE A 601 -33.12 14.81 -9.61
C ILE A 601 -34.12 15.76 -10.24
N LEU A 602 -34.34 15.67 -11.55
CA LEU A 602 -35.34 16.50 -12.23
C LEU A 602 -36.76 16.25 -11.70
N ASP A 603 -37.12 14.98 -11.48
CA ASP A 603 -38.44 14.63 -10.92
C ASP A 603 -38.62 15.18 -9.49
N PHE A 604 -37.53 15.23 -8.73
CA PHE A 604 -37.52 15.81 -7.40
C PHE A 604 -37.65 17.34 -7.45
N ILE A 605 -36.84 17.99 -8.30
CA ILE A 605 -36.84 19.43 -8.51
C ILE A 605 -38.25 19.91 -8.96
N ALA A 606 -38.93 19.16 -9.83
CA ALA A 606 -40.28 19.46 -10.27
C ALA A 606 -41.34 19.47 -9.15
N ARG A 607 -41.05 18.82 -8.00
CA ARG A 607 -41.90 18.77 -6.83
C ARG A 607 -41.56 19.86 -5.79
N MET A 608 -40.46 20.61 -6.00
CA MET A 608 -40.04 21.65 -5.08
C MET A 608 -41.03 22.85 -5.12
N PRO A 609 -41.37 23.45 -3.96
CA PRO A 609 -42.25 24.60 -3.91
C PRO A 609 -41.74 25.75 -4.76
N GLY A 610 -42.59 26.30 -5.64
CA GLY A 610 -42.28 27.44 -6.49
C GLY A 610 -41.45 27.13 -7.73
N VAL A 611 -41.10 25.88 -7.98
CA VAL A 611 -40.41 25.39 -9.17
C VAL A 611 -41.43 24.97 -10.22
N LEU A 612 -41.23 25.38 -11.48
CA LEU A 612 -42.00 24.97 -12.63
C LEU A 612 -41.07 24.41 -13.70
N VAL A 613 -41.26 23.16 -14.09
CA VAL A 613 -40.54 22.52 -15.19
C VAL A 613 -41.41 22.50 -16.44
N ARG A 614 -40.93 23.07 -17.54
CA ARG A 614 -41.57 23.10 -18.86
C ARG A 614 -40.61 22.63 -19.92
N GLY A 615 -40.76 21.38 -20.37
CA GLY A 615 -39.81 20.76 -21.29
C GLY A 615 -38.39 20.72 -20.69
N THR A 616 -37.47 21.45 -21.33
CA THR A 616 -36.07 21.58 -20.90
C THR A 616 -35.78 22.78 -20.02
N THR A 617 -36.80 23.60 -19.72
CA THR A 617 -36.62 24.80 -18.91
C THR A 617 -37.11 24.60 -17.48
N VAL A 618 -36.29 24.93 -16.51
CA VAL A 618 -36.63 24.93 -15.08
C VAL A 618 -36.69 26.38 -14.59
N LEU A 619 -37.83 26.76 -14.09
CA LEU A 619 -38.11 28.11 -13.59
C LEU A 619 -38.39 28.06 -12.08
N TYR A 620 -37.81 29.00 -11.34
CA TYR A 620 -38.16 29.27 -9.97
C TYR A 620 -38.81 30.65 -9.87
N ARG A 621 -40.08 30.68 -9.41
CA ARG A 621 -40.89 31.95 -9.36
C ARG A 621 -40.86 32.70 -10.69
N GLN A 622 -41.06 31.98 -11.81
CA GLN A 622 -41.11 32.48 -13.19
C GLN A 622 -39.79 33.01 -13.76
N LYS A 623 -38.62 32.77 -13.12
CA LYS A 623 -37.31 33.12 -13.64
C LYS A 623 -36.43 31.87 -13.75
N ASN A 624 -35.46 31.94 -14.63
CA ASN A 624 -34.50 30.85 -14.83
C ASN A 624 -33.76 30.47 -13.52
N VAL A 625 -33.36 29.22 -13.42
CA VAL A 625 -32.60 28.68 -12.31
C VAL A 625 -31.18 28.36 -12.77
N THR A 626 -30.20 28.70 -11.96
CA THR A 626 -28.82 28.23 -12.11
C THR A 626 -28.64 26.91 -11.34
N PHE A 627 -27.94 25.97 -11.92
CA PHE A 627 -27.68 24.69 -11.33
C PHE A 627 -26.26 24.61 -10.78
N MET A 628 -26.09 23.92 -9.65
CA MET A 628 -24.81 23.68 -9.02
C MET A 628 -24.71 22.20 -8.63
N LEU A 629 -23.57 21.57 -8.90
CA LEU A 629 -23.25 20.23 -8.47
C LEU A 629 -21.97 20.27 -7.62
N ASP A 630 -22.04 19.76 -6.40
CA ASP A 630 -20.91 19.68 -5.46
C ASP A 630 -20.15 21.00 -5.25
N GLY A 631 -20.85 22.12 -5.34
CA GLY A 631 -20.32 23.48 -5.14
C GLY A 631 -19.84 24.18 -6.43
N HIS A 632 -19.98 23.55 -7.59
CA HIS A 632 -19.62 24.10 -8.90
C HIS A 632 -20.85 24.42 -9.74
N ILE A 633 -20.87 25.58 -10.38
CA ILE A 633 -21.93 25.94 -11.33
C ILE A 633 -21.80 25.05 -12.56
N GLU A 634 -22.90 24.40 -12.92
CA GLU A 634 -22.97 23.47 -14.04
C GLU A 634 -23.58 24.14 -15.28
N GLN A 635 -22.96 23.89 -16.43
CA GLN A 635 -23.43 24.34 -17.73
C GLN A 635 -24.30 23.27 -18.42
N PRO A 636 -25.14 23.66 -19.38
CA PRO A 636 -25.88 22.73 -20.22
C PRO A 636 -24.95 21.71 -20.90
N LEU A 637 -25.42 20.48 -21.06
CA LEU A 637 -24.64 19.39 -21.67
C LEU A 637 -24.18 19.75 -23.10
N ALA A 638 -24.99 20.48 -23.85
CA ALA A 638 -24.66 20.98 -25.19
C ALA A 638 -23.40 21.85 -25.16
N ASP A 639 -23.29 22.75 -24.18
CA ASP A 639 -22.14 23.65 -24.04
C ASP A 639 -20.86 22.91 -23.69
N ILE A 640 -20.95 21.84 -22.94
CA ILE A 640 -19.81 20.97 -22.58
C ILE A 640 -19.34 20.15 -23.80
N LEU A 641 -20.28 19.59 -24.54
CA LEU A 641 -20.00 18.73 -25.70
C LEU A 641 -19.46 19.46 -26.91
N TYR A 642 -19.84 20.74 -27.09
CA TYR A 642 -19.54 21.54 -28.28
C TYR A 642 -18.65 22.76 -28.00
N SER A 643 -18.24 22.99 -26.76
CA SER A 643 -17.40 24.14 -26.43
C SER A 643 -15.94 23.93 -26.81
N ASP A 644 -15.32 24.99 -27.38
CA ASP A 644 -13.85 25.08 -27.57
C ASP A 644 -13.06 24.90 -26.27
N LEU A 645 -13.69 25.08 -25.10
CA LEU A 645 -13.10 24.92 -23.79
C LEU A 645 -12.79 23.44 -23.48
N GLY A 646 -13.64 22.52 -23.90
CA GLY A 646 -13.37 21.06 -23.78
C GLY A 646 -12.12 20.64 -24.56
N TYR A 647 -11.88 21.25 -25.70
CA TYR A 647 -10.72 21.00 -26.56
C TYR A 647 -9.44 21.66 -26.00
N ARG A 648 -9.51 22.85 -25.44
CA ARG A 648 -8.38 23.56 -24.84
C ARG A 648 -7.95 22.96 -23.50
N THR A 649 -8.87 22.43 -22.69
CA THR A 649 -8.57 21.81 -21.41
C THR A 649 -7.81 20.50 -21.58
N LEU A 650 -8.03 19.77 -22.69
CA LEU A 650 -7.25 18.58 -23.05
C LEU A 650 -5.81 18.92 -23.47
N GLN A 651 -5.59 20.07 -24.13
CA GLN A 651 -4.26 20.51 -24.59
C GLN A 651 -3.38 21.11 -23.47
N GLN A 652 -3.96 21.61 -22.40
CA GLN A 652 -3.23 22.31 -21.32
C GLN A 652 -2.75 21.39 -20.19
N ARG A 653 -3.04 20.09 -20.22
CA ARG A 653 -2.53 19.16 -19.22
C ARG A 653 -1.16 18.59 -19.62
N PRO A 654 -0.08 18.79 -18.83
CA PRO A 654 1.30 18.48 -19.23
C PRO A 654 1.62 17.01 -19.47
N ASN A 655 0.72 16.08 -19.13
CA ASN A 655 0.99 14.63 -19.23
C ASN A 655 0.06 13.86 -20.18
N VAL A 656 -0.80 14.51 -20.95
CA VAL A 656 -1.60 13.85 -21.97
C VAL A 656 -1.05 14.21 -23.35
N LYS A 657 -0.27 13.29 -23.95
CA LYS A 657 0.08 13.42 -25.38
C LYS A 657 -1.19 13.21 -26.20
N VAL A 658 -1.80 14.29 -26.66
CA VAL A 658 -2.99 14.30 -27.53
C VAL A 658 -2.78 13.47 -28.81
N SER A 659 -1.54 13.30 -29.24
CA SER A 659 -1.16 12.47 -30.42
C SER A 659 -1.41 10.97 -30.25
N SER A 660 -1.64 10.45 -29.03
CA SER A 660 -1.95 9.05 -28.80
C SER A 660 -3.46 8.73 -28.79
N LEU A 661 -4.32 9.76 -28.82
CA LEU A 661 -5.78 9.63 -28.80
C LEU A 661 -6.40 9.65 -30.21
N PHE A 662 -5.63 10.01 -31.24
CA PHE A 662 -6.09 10.03 -32.62
C PHE A 662 -5.21 9.16 -33.49
N THR A 663 -5.80 8.22 -34.18
CA THR A 663 -5.15 7.45 -35.27
C THR A 663 -4.76 8.41 -36.40
N PRO A 664 -3.54 8.34 -36.96
CA PRO A 664 -3.16 9.20 -38.09
C PRO A 664 -4.00 8.82 -39.30
N GLY A 665 -4.94 9.67 -39.68
CA GLY A 665 -5.77 9.44 -40.88
C GLY A 665 -7.11 10.20 -40.90
N GLU A 666 -7.53 10.83 -39.82
CA GLU A 666 -8.74 11.64 -39.87
C GLU A 666 -8.41 13.10 -40.14
N GLN A 667 -8.80 13.52 -41.34
CA GLN A 667 -8.69 14.88 -41.88
C GLN A 667 -9.42 15.89 -40.99
N SER A 668 -8.80 17.07 -40.89
CA SER A 668 -9.38 18.30 -40.31
C SER A 668 -10.81 18.50 -40.76
N PHE A 669 -11.74 18.60 -39.82
CA PHE A 669 -13.08 19.09 -40.06
C PHE A 669 -13.03 20.60 -40.34
N GLU A 670 -13.05 20.98 -41.62
CA GLU A 670 -13.48 22.34 -42.02
C GLU A 670 -14.95 22.50 -41.64
N ALA A 671 -15.28 23.62 -41.05
CA ALA A 671 -16.64 24.01 -40.74
C ALA A 671 -17.45 24.19 -42.02
N GLY A 672 -18.13 23.15 -42.46
CA GLY A 672 -19.12 23.19 -43.50
C GLY A 672 -20.45 23.75 -42.96
N PRO A 673 -21.31 24.29 -43.83
CA PRO A 673 -22.52 25.06 -43.47
C PRO A 673 -23.49 24.21 -42.62
N LYS A 674 -24.03 24.86 -41.58
CA LYS A 674 -25.05 24.31 -40.66
C LYS A 674 -26.17 23.59 -41.41
N ARG A 675 -26.12 22.29 -41.47
CA ARG A 675 -27.30 21.48 -41.75
C ARG A 675 -27.92 21.13 -40.40
N SER A 676 -29.10 21.72 -40.16
CA SER A 676 -29.98 21.42 -39.05
C SER A 676 -30.26 19.91 -38.98
N ILE A 677 -29.62 19.23 -38.04
CA ILE A 677 -30.01 17.89 -37.64
C ILE A 677 -31.06 18.07 -36.54
N HIS A 678 -32.31 18.17 -36.98
CA HIS A 678 -33.42 18.00 -36.08
C HIS A 678 -33.44 16.52 -35.62
N TYR A 679 -32.99 16.23 -34.42
CA TYR A 679 -33.34 15.10 -33.56
C TYR A 679 -32.26 15.01 -32.46
N GLN A 680 -32.50 15.71 -31.37
CA GLN A 680 -32.01 15.52 -29.98
C GLN A 680 -31.86 16.86 -29.21
N ALA A 681 -32.39 17.96 -29.77
CA ALA A 681 -32.26 19.30 -29.19
C ALA A 681 -32.97 19.48 -27.86
N ASP A 682 -33.94 18.60 -27.52
CA ASP A 682 -34.78 18.79 -26.34
C ASP A 682 -34.14 18.32 -25.01
N TYR A 683 -33.02 17.62 -25.03
CA TYR A 683 -32.36 17.06 -23.81
C TYR A 683 -31.02 17.71 -23.47
N ASP A 684 -30.44 18.53 -24.36
CA ASP A 684 -29.10 19.05 -24.20
C ASP A 684 -29.04 20.45 -23.56
N GLU A 685 -30.20 21.07 -23.25
CA GLU A 685 -30.30 22.39 -22.63
C GLU A 685 -30.21 22.39 -21.11
N LEU A 686 -30.27 21.24 -20.47
CA LEU A 686 -30.15 21.09 -19.03
C LEU A 686 -28.83 20.40 -18.64
N PRO A 687 -28.25 20.71 -17.48
CA PRO A 687 -27.07 19.97 -17.00
C PRO A 687 -27.31 18.50 -16.92
N SER A 688 -26.29 17.70 -17.25
CA SER A 688 -26.41 16.23 -17.32
C SER A 688 -26.81 15.58 -15.99
N PHE A 689 -26.40 16.16 -14.87
CA PHE A 689 -26.63 15.58 -13.54
C PHE A 689 -28.11 15.60 -13.11
N ILE A 690 -28.95 16.40 -13.69
CA ILE A 690 -30.38 16.44 -13.33
C ILE A 690 -31.12 15.13 -13.66
N TRP A 691 -30.53 14.31 -14.55
CA TRP A 691 -31.01 12.98 -14.88
C TRP A 691 -30.46 11.91 -13.95
N TYR A 692 -29.62 12.29 -12.99
CA TYR A 692 -29.06 11.34 -12.04
C TYR A 692 -30.18 10.80 -11.13
N PRO A 693 -30.08 9.54 -10.76
CA PRO A 693 -31.01 8.95 -9.81
C PRO A 693 -30.74 9.52 -8.41
N LEU A 694 -31.79 9.65 -7.65
CA LEU A 694 -31.77 10.30 -6.33
C LEU A 694 -30.98 9.53 -5.26
N ASN A 695 -30.71 8.25 -5.44
CA ASN A 695 -29.98 7.45 -4.47
C ASN A 695 -28.49 7.87 -4.34
N ILE A 696 -27.92 8.56 -5.35
CA ILE A 696 -26.57 9.13 -5.26
C ILE A 696 -26.54 10.52 -4.63
N VAL A 697 -27.69 11.12 -4.35
CA VAL A 697 -27.79 12.47 -3.79
C VAL A 697 -27.75 12.39 -2.27
N GLU A 698 -26.90 13.21 -1.67
CA GLU A 698 -26.84 13.39 -0.23
C GLU A 698 -27.77 14.52 0.23
N ARG A 699 -27.82 15.60 -0.58
CA ARG A 699 -28.53 16.82 -0.20
C ARG A 699 -28.90 17.67 -1.43
N VAL A 700 -30.02 18.37 -1.35
CA VAL A 700 -30.42 19.43 -2.30
C VAL A 700 -30.70 20.71 -1.53
N ASP A 701 -30.12 21.82 -1.97
CA ASP A 701 -30.28 23.14 -1.39
C ASP A 701 -30.85 24.10 -2.43
N LEU A 702 -31.79 24.96 -2.01
CA LEU A 702 -32.30 26.08 -2.81
C LEU A 702 -31.79 27.38 -2.19
N ILE A 703 -30.98 28.13 -2.94
CA ILE A 703 -30.42 29.43 -2.55
C ILE A 703 -31.19 30.53 -3.27
N GLU A 704 -31.70 31.50 -2.52
CA GLU A 704 -32.55 32.56 -3.05
C GLU A 704 -31.95 33.98 -2.93
N GLY A 705 -32.38 34.87 -3.80
CA GLY A 705 -32.22 36.33 -3.70
C GLY A 705 -30.75 36.79 -3.67
N GLY A 706 -30.43 37.79 -2.83
CA GLY A 706 -29.09 38.40 -2.74
C GLY A 706 -27.96 37.42 -2.35
N ASN A 707 -28.30 36.25 -1.84
CA ASN A 707 -27.34 35.20 -1.47
C ASN A 707 -26.68 34.58 -2.71
N THR A 708 -27.26 34.70 -3.89
CA THR A 708 -26.70 34.16 -5.14
C THR A 708 -25.47 34.93 -5.63
N VAL A 709 -25.27 36.16 -5.18
CA VAL A 709 -24.18 37.08 -5.62
C VAL A 709 -22.78 36.52 -5.30
N LEU A 710 -22.65 35.64 -4.30
CA LEU A 710 -21.37 35.03 -3.96
C LEU A 710 -20.76 34.14 -5.05
N TRP A 711 -21.57 33.70 -6.00
CA TRP A 711 -21.14 32.86 -7.13
C TRP A 711 -20.97 33.64 -8.45
N GLY A 712 -20.86 34.96 -8.36
CA GLY A 712 -20.64 35.82 -9.52
C GLY A 712 -21.92 36.19 -10.24
N ASP A 713 -21.80 36.58 -11.52
CA ASP A 713 -22.94 36.94 -12.36
C ASP A 713 -23.69 35.66 -12.79
N VAL A 714 -24.70 35.29 -12.03
CA VAL A 714 -25.62 34.17 -12.38
C VAL A 714 -26.71 34.62 -13.37
N GLY A 715 -26.52 35.74 -14.03
CA GLY A 715 -27.48 36.29 -15.01
C GLY A 715 -28.81 36.68 -14.38
N ASP A 716 -29.90 36.51 -15.14
CA ASP A 716 -31.27 36.87 -14.72
C ASP A 716 -31.94 35.78 -13.83
N SER A 717 -31.15 34.82 -13.29
CA SER A 717 -31.66 33.75 -12.43
C SER A 717 -32.00 34.25 -11.03
N ARG A 718 -33.15 33.78 -10.50
CA ARG A 718 -33.62 34.09 -9.13
C ARG A 718 -33.27 33.08 -8.08
N GLY A 719 -32.67 31.98 -8.47
CA GLY A 719 -32.30 30.93 -7.51
C GLY A 719 -31.23 30.03 -8.05
N ILE A 720 -30.43 29.47 -7.15
CA ILE A 720 -29.49 28.40 -7.42
C ILE A 720 -30.03 27.13 -6.78
N ILE A 721 -30.17 26.07 -7.55
CA ILE A 721 -30.43 24.73 -7.04
C ILE A 721 -29.08 24.01 -6.97
N SER A 722 -28.61 23.80 -5.72
CA SER A 722 -27.36 23.10 -5.43
C SER A 722 -27.62 21.67 -5.05
N VAL A 723 -27.04 20.72 -5.75
CA VAL A 723 -27.10 19.29 -5.47
C VAL A 723 -25.74 18.85 -4.96
N THR A 724 -25.75 18.18 -3.81
CA THR A 724 -24.55 17.57 -3.24
C THR A 724 -24.69 16.05 -3.37
N THR A 725 -23.66 15.41 -3.95
CA THR A 725 -23.63 13.95 -4.11
C THR A 725 -22.98 13.26 -2.91
N LYS A 726 -23.34 12.00 -2.69
CA LYS A 726 -22.66 11.09 -1.76
C LYS A 726 -21.21 10.93 -2.17
N ARG A 727 -20.35 10.51 -1.26
CA ARG A 727 -18.91 10.37 -1.48
C ARG A 727 -18.38 9.03 -1.01
N GLY A 728 -17.20 8.66 -1.53
CA GLY A 728 -16.50 7.45 -1.15
C GLY A 728 -17.38 6.20 -1.28
N GLU A 729 -17.31 5.33 -0.30
CA GLU A 729 -18.03 4.06 -0.28
C GLU A 729 -19.56 4.22 -0.36
N ASP A 730 -20.12 5.29 0.21
CA ASP A 730 -21.56 5.57 0.14
C ASP A 730 -22.00 5.88 -1.30
N LEU A 731 -21.17 6.58 -2.08
CA LEU A 731 -21.45 6.83 -3.49
C LEU A 731 -21.31 5.53 -4.29
N ASP A 732 -20.25 4.76 -4.09
CA ASP A 732 -20.04 3.50 -4.80
C ASP A 732 -21.19 2.52 -4.53
N ASN A 733 -21.61 2.34 -3.28
CA ASN A 733 -22.74 1.52 -2.89
C ASN A 733 -24.06 2.02 -3.53
N ALA A 734 -24.26 3.34 -3.58
CA ALA A 734 -25.43 3.93 -4.21
C ALA A 734 -25.44 3.68 -5.73
N VAL A 735 -24.32 3.86 -6.40
CA VAL A 735 -24.13 3.65 -7.83
C VAL A 735 -24.37 2.19 -8.22
N GLN A 736 -23.90 1.23 -7.40
CA GLN A 736 -24.05 -0.21 -7.64
C GLN A 736 -25.53 -0.67 -7.67
N THR A 737 -26.41 0.04 -7.00
CA THR A 737 -27.84 -0.28 -6.97
C THR A 737 -28.59 0.23 -8.21
N LEU A 738 -27.89 0.98 -9.10
CA LEU A 738 -28.54 1.61 -10.24
C LEU A 738 -28.64 0.71 -11.46
N SER A 739 -29.84 0.62 -12.01
CA SER A 739 -30.13 0.09 -13.35
C SER A 739 -30.93 1.11 -14.13
N ALA A 740 -30.27 2.10 -14.70
CA ALA A 740 -30.92 3.05 -15.59
C ALA A 740 -30.92 2.52 -17.04
N ARG A 741 -31.97 2.76 -17.80
CA ARG A 741 -31.97 2.50 -19.25
C ARG A 741 -31.10 3.55 -19.93
N ASP A 742 -30.23 3.10 -20.85
CA ASP A 742 -29.40 3.94 -21.73
C ASP A 742 -28.28 4.77 -21.06
N VAL A 743 -28.10 4.64 -19.74
CA VAL A 743 -27.01 5.32 -19.01
C VAL A 743 -26.42 4.38 -17.98
N GLY A 744 -25.10 4.28 -17.95
CA GLY A 744 -24.35 3.62 -16.87
C GLY A 744 -23.71 4.68 -15.96
N PHE A 745 -23.62 4.33 -14.69
CA PHE A 745 -22.90 5.13 -13.71
C PHE A 745 -21.79 4.30 -13.11
N ALA A 746 -20.67 4.94 -12.80
CA ALA A 746 -19.56 4.31 -12.09
C ALA A 746 -18.89 5.34 -11.18
N SER A 747 -18.37 4.88 -10.05
CA SER A 747 -17.48 5.64 -9.18
C SER A 747 -16.40 4.67 -8.69
N PRO A 748 -15.49 4.23 -9.59
CA PRO A 748 -14.38 3.37 -9.19
C PRO A 748 -13.45 4.12 -8.24
N LEU A 749 -12.65 3.37 -7.47
CA LEU A 749 -11.68 3.96 -6.55
C LEU A 749 -10.69 4.86 -7.32
N GLY A 750 -10.79 6.16 -7.11
CA GLY A 750 -9.88 7.16 -7.64
C GLY A 750 -8.62 7.32 -6.80
N TYR A 751 -7.67 8.11 -7.28
CA TYR A 751 -6.49 8.40 -6.48
C TYR A 751 -6.82 9.40 -5.36
N GLN A 752 -6.16 9.24 -4.21
CA GLN A 752 -6.25 10.19 -3.11
C GLN A 752 -5.56 11.50 -3.50
N THR A 753 -6.27 12.62 -3.32
CA THR A 753 -5.65 13.94 -3.48
C THR A 753 -4.59 14.11 -2.38
N PRO A 754 -3.33 14.43 -2.72
CA PRO A 754 -2.30 14.68 -1.72
C PRO A 754 -2.68 15.82 -0.79
N ALA A 755 -2.26 15.68 0.45
CA ALA A 755 -2.32 16.74 1.45
C ALA A 755 -0.93 16.94 2.03
N GLU A 756 -0.64 18.16 2.44
CA GLU A 756 0.61 18.48 3.10
C GLU A 756 0.46 18.36 4.62
N PHE A 757 1.50 17.85 5.27
CA PHE A 757 1.60 17.85 6.71
C PHE A 757 1.82 19.29 7.20
N TYR A 758 0.90 19.78 8.00
CA TYR A 758 1.04 21.11 8.61
C TYR A 758 1.68 21.00 9.99
N ALA A 759 2.75 21.78 10.16
CA ALA A 759 3.35 22.03 11.46
C ALA A 759 3.25 23.53 11.80
N PRO A 760 2.81 23.90 13.01
CA PRO A 760 2.82 25.31 13.45
C PRO A 760 4.21 25.93 13.33
N ALA A 761 4.28 27.14 12.79
CA ALA A 761 5.50 27.93 12.72
C ALA A 761 5.50 29.01 13.80
N TYR A 762 6.49 29.00 14.69
CA TYR A 762 6.64 29.96 15.77
C TYR A 762 7.70 31.04 15.44
N ALA A 763 7.71 31.52 14.18
CA ALA A 763 8.69 32.49 13.69
C ALA A 763 8.56 33.86 14.38
N THR A 764 7.36 34.26 14.84
CA THR A 764 7.12 35.56 15.46
C THR A 764 6.90 35.42 16.97
N GLU A 765 7.22 36.47 17.72
CA GLU A 765 7.01 36.52 19.17
C GLU A 765 5.52 36.36 19.54
N LYS A 766 4.63 36.92 18.72
CA LYS A 766 3.17 36.72 18.88
C LYS A 766 2.77 35.25 18.73
N ALA A 767 3.33 34.52 17.79
CA ALA A 767 3.06 33.10 17.60
C ALA A 767 3.60 32.28 18.78
N ARG A 768 4.80 32.59 19.28
CA ARG A 768 5.40 31.91 20.45
C ARG A 768 4.61 32.13 21.73
N ARG A 769 4.02 33.31 21.93
CA ARG A 769 3.17 33.64 23.08
C ARG A 769 1.72 33.22 22.93
N SER A 770 1.36 32.49 21.87
CA SER A 770 0.00 31.97 21.68
C SER A 770 -0.44 31.16 22.92
N MET A 771 -1.62 31.48 23.44
CA MET A 771 -2.24 30.73 24.55
C MET A 771 -2.70 29.33 24.15
N ALA A 772 -2.70 29.03 22.87
CA ALA A 772 -3.08 27.71 22.37
C ALA A 772 -1.96 26.71 22.64
N PRO A 773 -2.17 25.68 23.49
CA PRO A 773 -1.15 24.67 23.73
C PRO A 773 -0.89 23.84 22.48
N ASP A 774 0.39 23.49 22.28
CA ASP A 774 0.87 22.63 21.20
C ASP A 774 1.50 21.36 21.79
N TYR A 775 0.77 20.26 21.76
CA TYR A 775 1.23 18.94 22.23
C TYR A 775 1.19 17.90 21.08
N ARG A 776 1.47 18.32 19.86
CA ARG A 776 1.55 17.41 18.75
C ARG A 776 2.66 16.38 18.98
N THR A 777 2.41 15.15 18.56
CA THR A 777 3.35 14.04 18.75
C THR A 777 4.24 13.81 17.53
N THR A 778 3.79 14.21 16.34
CA THR A 778 4.61 14.29 15.13
C THR A 778 4.97 15.76 14.91
N LEU A 779 6.26 16.10 15.07
CA LEU A 779 6.78 17.48 14.95
C LEU A 779 6.99 17.86 13.50
N TYR A 780 7.46 16.89 12.71
CA TYR A 780 7.75 17.03 11.31
C TYR A 780 7.44 15.74 10.57
N TRP A 781 6.83 15.86 9.42
CA TRP A 781 6.69 14.82 8.43
C TRP A 781 6.83 15.41 7.05
N ASN A 782 7.74 14.87 6.27
CA ASN A 782 7.82 15.16 4.86
C ASN A 782 8.04 13.83 4.10
N PRO A 783 7.12 13.45 3.22
CA PRO A 783 7.26 12.22 2.44
C PRO A 783 8.35 12.32 1.36
N SER A 784 8.82 13.55 1.04
CA SER A 784 9.70 13.79 -0.11
C SER A 784 10.67 14.93 0.19
N VAL A 785 11.82 14.58 0.75
CA VAL A 785 12.96 15.47 0.97
C VAL A 785 14.04 15.13 -0.05
N GLU A 786 14.24 16.02 -1.00
CA GLU A 786 15.28 15.87 -2.02
C GLU A 786 16.67 16.14 -1.44
N PHE A 787 17.58 15.21 -1.62
CA PHE A 787 18.99 15.36 -1.30
C PHE A 787 19.74 15.79 -2.56
N ASP A 788 20.51 16.86 -2.42
CA ASP A 788 21.23 17.45 -3.53
C ASP A 788 22.34 16.52 -4.09
N GLU A 789 23.02 16.96 -5.14
CA GLU A 789 24.11 16.21 -5.80
C GLU A 789 25.31 15.93 -4.86
N THR A 790 25.38 16.61 -3.71
CA THR A 790 26.39 16.36 -2.66
C THR A 790 25.88 15.42 -1.55
N GLY A 791 24.69 14.88 -1.69
CA GLY A 791 24.05 13.98 -0.73
C GLY A 791 23.56 14.71 0.53
N ARG A 792 23.19 15.99 0.44
CA ARG A 792 22.80 16.81 1.59
C ARG A 792 21.39 17.33 1.45
N ALA A 793 20.71 17.42 2.60
CA ALA A 793 19.42 18.09 2.73
C ALA A 793 19.36 18.83 4.07
N THR A 794 18.59 19.92 4.10
CA THR A 794 18.31 20.67 5.32
C THR A 794 16.81 20.80 5.48
N VAL A 795 16.30 20.40 6.64
CA VAL A 795 14.89 20.55 7.00
C VAL A 795 14.75 21.31 8.29
N GLU A 796 13.65 22.04 8.42
CA GLU A 796 13.38 22.91 9.56
C GLU A 796 12.02 22.59 10.17
N PHE A 797 11.94 22.56 11.48
CA PHE A 797 10.70 22.43 12.22
C PHE A 797 10.73 23.23 13.54
N TYR A 798 9.60 23.33 14.19
CA TYR A 798 9.49 23.94 15.50
C TYR A 798 9.14 22.89 16.54
N THR A 799 9.75 22.99 17.73
CA THR A 799 9.39 22.17 18.89
C THR A 799 7.97 22.46 19.37
N SER A 800 7.41 21.56 20.17
CA SER A 800 6.11 21.68 20.83
C SER A 800 6.22 22.36 22.19
N ASP A 801 5.13 22.36 22.97
CA ASP A 801 5.11 22.87 24.35
C ASP A 801 5.70 21.87 25.35
N ALA A 802 5.77 20.59 25.01
CA ALA A 802 6.40 19.58 25.84
C ALA A 802 7.90 19.54 25.57
N PRO A 803 8.76 19.81 26.58
CA PRO A 803 10.17 19.51 26.45
C PRO A 803 10.32 17.99 26.33
N ALA A 804 10.91 17.53 25.24
CA ALA A 804 11.03 16.10 24.98
C ALA A 804 12.25 15.77 24.16
N ASP A 805 12.75 14.56 24.30
CA ASP A 805 13.62 13.92 23.33
C ASP A 805 12.82 13.63 22.05
N TYR A 806 13.47 13.74 20.93
CA TYR A 806 12.84 13.50 19.64
C TYR A 806 13.49 12.31 18.93
N ASP A 807 12.66 11.42 18.40
CA ASP A 807 13.10 10.37 17.49
C ASP A 807 12.99 10.86 16.05
N ILE A 808 14.12 10.77 15.32
CA ILE A 808 14.23 11.10 13.90
C ILE A 808 14.32 9.81 13.13
N THR A 809 13.46 9.63 12.15
CA THR A 809 13.48 8.50 11.22
C THR A 809 13.64 9.00 9.80
N ILE A 810 14.63 8.48 9.06
CA ILE A 810 14.88 8.79 7.66
C ILE A 810 14.90 7.49 6.90
N GLU A 811 14.04 7.37 5.89
CA GLU A 811 13.93 6.16 5.08
C GLU A 811 13.85 6.49 3.60
N GLY A 812 14.47 5.65 2.78
CA GLY A 812 14.37 5.74 1.33
C GLY A 812 15.36 4.86 0.59
N ILE A 813 15.42 5.07 -0.73
CA ILE A 813 16.26 4.32 -1.64
C ILE A 813 16.94 5.32 -2.55
N THR A 814 18.27 5.20 -2.70
CA THR A 814 19.04 6.05 -3.62
C THR A 814 18.77 5.67 -5.08
N GLN A 815 19.14 6.51 -6.00
CA GLN A 815 19.03 6.21 -7.44
C GLN A 815 19.86 4.99 -7.86
N THR A 816 20.91 4.66 -7.11
CA THR A 816 21.76 3.49 -7.32
C THR A 816 21.19 2.21 -6.73
N GLY A 817 20.09 2.28 -5.94
CA GLY A 817 19.45 1.15 -5.26
C GLY A 817 20.00 0.87 -3.87
N LYS A 818 20.82 1.78 -3.29
CA LYS A 818 21.25 1.67 -1.90
C LYS A 818 20.15 2.14 -0.95
N ILE A 819 20.11 1.56 0.22
CA ILE A 819 19.07 1.81 1.21
C ILE A 819 19.54 2.91 2.16
N VAL A 820 18.72 3.94 2.32
CA VAL A 820 18.87 4.94 3.39
C VAL A 820 17.91 4.56 4.50
N CYS A 821 18.45 4.26 5.67
CA CYS A 821 17.68 3.89 6.85
C CYS A 821 18.39 4.38 8.10
N ARG A 822 17.88 5.45 8.70
CA ARG A 822 18.45 6.02 9.92
C ARG A 822 17.36 6.24 10.96
N ARG A 823 17.60 5.73 12.16
CA ARG A 823 16.87 6.09 13.37
C ARG A 823 17.86 6.69 14.35
N SER A 824 17.60 7.87 14.84
CA SER A 824 18.42 8.55 15.85
C SER A 824 17.54 9.29 16.83
N THR A 825 18.01 9.39 18.06
CA THR A 825 17.35 10.16 19.12
C THR A 825 18.16 11.41 19.38
N VAL A 826 17.44 12.51 19.55
CA VAL A 826 17.99 13.79 19.99
C VAL A 826 17.46 14.06 21.38
N THR A 827 18.38 14.28 22.32
CA THR A 827 18.05 14.58 23.72
C THR A 827 18.09 16.08 23.96
N ALA A 828 17.12 16.57 24.72
CA ALA A 828 17.19 17.91 25.30
C ALA A 828 18.25 17.87 26.42
N ASP A 829 19.32 18.70 26.30
CA ASP A 829 20.34 18.88 27.34
C ASP A 829 19.76 19.49 28.62
#